data_5e25088b498854d28e0963b1ba70f7e1
#
_entry.id   5e25088b498854d28e0963b1ba70f7e1
#
_cell.length_a   1.000
_cell.length_b   1.000
_cell.length_c   1.000
_cell.angle_alpha   90.00
_cell.angle_beta   90.00
_cell.angle_gamma   90.00
#
_symmetry.space_group_name_H-M   'P 1'
#
loop_
_entity.id
_entity.type
_entity.pdbx_description
1 polymer ?
#
loop_
_entity_poly.entity_id
_entity_poly.type
_entity_poly.pdbx_seq_one_letter_code
_entity_poly.pdbx_strand_id
1 'polypeptide(L)'
;MNGVPATPAIPYGGDYNPEQWPEDVWDADHRLFGKAGIDTLTMGVFAWSLLQPSPDTYDFTVLDRIVDRAAAEGRRIVLATGTAALPPWLAKAHPEVNRTDFEGRRHGYGQRHNFCPSSPAYRRLSTTLAGRIAERYADHPALLAWHINNEYGGACYCDLCAEAFRGWLREKYGSLDALNDAWWTTFWSHRYTDWSEIEPPSALTEHWRGPDHTAFQGITLDYHRFTTDALLGCFVAEKEAVRAHSPHTPVTTNFMGMYRPLDYHRWAPHLDFASWDSYPPLDAPPTWSALAHDLMRGLKGGAPFWLMEQTPSTTACRDVNPLRRPGELRLASWQAVAHGADAVLYFQMRASRGACEKYHGAVIGHAGRDDTRVFREVSDLGRELGEVGGVTLGARTPARTALLFDWDSWWALEMSDGPSRLVRYQEVVHSYYRAARTAGADVDVVPVTADLSAYDVVLAPLLHLVKGDLAARLEAVAERGGTVLTTYLSGRGDEHDRAFLTDVPGPLGPLMGVRVDEWDSRAAEVTNPVDFGDQRSPARLVFELVVPQGAEPVATYTSDFYAGTPAVTRNRFGERGGEGWYVATQLDDAGTDRVVRQVLSLHGLVGPYAEVAGVETATRVTLDGTLLLFLLNHTSLEMELTVHESATDLLTGKAYAPGKSLTLDPLGVCVLRLEQTAAGPL
;
A
#
# COMPACT_ATOMS: atom_id res chain seq x y z
N MET A 1 -17.93 -5.96 -12.76
CA MET A 1 -17.51 -4.63 -13.24
C MET A 1 -16.48 -4.11 -12.26
N ASN A 2 -15.35 -3.61 -12.75
CA ASN A 2 -14.26 -3.12 -11.90
C ASN A 2 -14.69 -1.80 -11.27
N GLY A 3 -15.25 -1.63 -10.21
CA GLY A 3 -15.82 -0.44 -9.55
C GLY A 3 -15.16 0.95 -9.79
N VAL A 4 -14.11 1.02 -10.58
CA VAL A 4 -13.44 2.27 -11.00
C VAL A 4 -14.39 3.09 -11.88
N PRO A 5 -14.55 4.40 -11.64
CA PRO A 5 -15.37 5.27 -12.48
C PRO A 5 -14.96 5.23 -13.95
N ALA A 6 -15.92 5.06 -14.85
CA ALA A 6 -15.67 5.09 -16.28
C ALA A 6 -15.43 6.54 -16.77
N THR A 7 -14.29 6.79 -17.38
CA THR A 7 -13.89 8.11 -17.91
C THR A 7 -13.29 7.97 -19.30
N PRO A 8 -13.36 9.01 -20.16
CA PRO A 8 -12.79 8.94 -21.51
C PRO A 8 -11.26 9.01 -21.52
N ALA A 9 -10.65 9.56 -20.46
CA ALA A 9 -9.21 9.67 -20.26
C ALA A 9 -8.90 9.54 -18.78
N ILE A 10 -7.63 9.41 -18.42
CA ILE A 10 -7.19 9.38 -17.01
C ILE A 10 -7.68 10.65 -16.30
N PRO A 11 -8.49 10.54 -15.21
CA PRO A 11 -8.82 11.68 -14.36
C PRO A 11 -7.55 12.39 -13.89
N TYR A 12 -7.49 13.71 -14.09
CA TYR A 12 -6.33 14.53 -13.81
C TYR A 12 -6.70 15.79 -13.04
N GLY A 13 -6.12 16.00 -11.87
CA GLY A 13 -6.47 17.12 -10.99
C GLY A 13 -6.06 16.91 -9.56
N GLY A 14 -6.98 17.08 -8.60
CA GLY A 14 -6.65 16.84 -7.20
C GLY A 14 -7.51 17.62 -6.22
N ASP A 15 -7.04 17.71 -4.98
CA ASP A 15 -7.72 18.34 -3.86
C ASP A 15 -7.80 19.86 -4.04
N TYR A 16 -9.03 20.35 -4.05
CA TYR A 16 -9.32 21.77 -4.18
C TYR A 16 -10.18 22.24 -3.01
N ASN A 17 -9.64 23.17 -2.23
CA ASN A 17 -10.24 23.73 -1.02
C ASN A 17 -10.52 25.24 -1.22
N PRO A 18 -11.43 25.62 -2.15
CA PRO A 18 -11.70 27.02 -2.48
C PRO A 18 -12.34 27.80 -1.34
N GLU A 19 -12.96 27.13 -0.37
CA GLU A 19 -13.54 27.76 0.84
C GLU A 19 -12.51 28.51 1.68
N GLN A 20 -11.21 28.25 1.48
CA GLN A 20 -10.11 28.98 2.13
C GLN A 20 -9.84 30.35 1.46
N TRP A 21 -10.44 30.61 0.28
CA TRP A 21 -10.13 31.78 -0.56
C TRP A 21 -11.38 32.59 -0.87
N PRO A 22 -11.24 33.91 -1.11
CA PRO A 22 -12.34 34.71 -1.64
C PRO A 22 -12.82 34.19 -2.98
N GLU A 23 -14.09 34.42 -3.29
CA GLU A 23 -14.75 33.84 -4.48
C GLU A 23 -14.21 34.33 -5.82
N ASP A 24 -13.69 35.56 -5.86
CA ASP A 24 -13.03 36.11 -7.05
C ASP A 24 -11.74 35.36 -7.42
N VAL A 25 -11.12 34.67 -6.45
CA VAL A 25 -9.99 33.79 -6.70
C VAL A 25 -10.41 32.50 -7.43
N TRP A 26 -11.62 31.99 -7.17
CA TRP A 26 -12.12 30.76 -7.80
C TRP A 26 -12.17 30.90 -9.34
N ASP A 27 -12.61 32.05 -9.86
CA ASP A 27 -12.64 32.32 -11.30
C ASP A 27 -11.26 32.26 -11.95
N ALA A 28 -10.26 32.78 -11.24
CA ALA A 28 -8.88 32.72 -11.68
C ALA A 28 -8.35 31.28 -11.65
N ASP A 29 -8.66 30.52 -10.62
CA ASP A 29 -8.24 29.13 -10.47
C ASP A 29 -8.82 28.26 -11.58
N HIS A 30 -10.12 28.34 -11.84
CA HIS A 30 -10.75 27.56 -12.93
C HIS A 30 -10.20 27.86 -14.32
N ARG A 31 -9.83 29.13 -14.61
CA ARG A 31 -9.11 29.48 -15.86
C ARG A 31 -7.74 28.80 -15.92
N LEU A 32 -7.02 28.77 -14.80
CA LEU A 32 -5.71 28.12 -14.71
C LEU A 32 -5.85 26.58 -14.84
N PHE A 33 -6.86 25.98 -14.21
CA PHE A 33 -7.17 24.56 -14.38
C PHE A 33 -7.39 24.20 -15.84
N GLY A 34 -8.14 25.02 -16.60
CA GLY A 34 -8.32 24.82 -18.04
C GLY A 34 -7.01 24.83 -18.81
N LYS A 35 -6.06 25.75 -18.49
CA LYS A 35 -4.72 25.77 -19.11
C LYS A 35 -3.88 24.54 -18.76
N ALA A 36 -4.04 24.00 -17.57
CA ALA A 36 -3.28 22.85 -17.08
C ALA A 36 -3.89 21.50 -17.45
N GLY A 37 -5.02 21.46 -18.17
CA GLY A 37 -5.70 20.20 -18.51
C GLY A 37 -6.37 19.51 -17.34
N ILE A 38 -6.62 20.24 -16.24
CA ILE A 38 -7.28 19.70 -15.03
C ILE A 38 -8.76 19.47 -15.34
N ASP A 39 -9.25 18.26 -15.09
CA ASP A 39 -10.63 17.86 -15.36
C ASP A 39 -11.36 17.28 -14.15
N THR A 40 -10.65 16.95 -13.06
CA THR A 40 -11.22 16.29 -11.89
C THR A 40 -10.76 16.99 -10.60
N LEU A 41 -11.70 17.27 -9.70
CA LEU A 41 -11.43 17.95 -8.42
C LEU A 41 -11.99 17.14 -7.25
N THR A 42 -11.17 16.90 -6.22
CA THR A 42 -11.62 16.36 -4.93
C THR A 42 -12.00 17.52 -4.04
N MET A 43 -13.20 17.49 -3.47
CA MET A 43 -13.77 18.62 -2.74
C MET A 43 -14.40 18.20 -1.41
N GLY A 44 -14.37 19.11 -0.43
CA GLY A 44 -15.09 18.97 0.82
C GLY A 44 -14.44 18.03 1.85
N VAL A 45 -13.18 17.63 1.68
CA VAL A 45 -12.49 16.63 2.50
C VAL A 45 -12.55 16.94 4.00
N PHE A 46 -12.39 18.21 4.39
CA PHE A 46 -12.40 18.65 5.80
C PHE A 46 -13.54 19.66 6.10
N ALA A 47 -14.65 19.57 5.38
CA ALA A 47 -15.70 20.56 5.40
C ALA A 47 -16.73 20.41 6.54
N TRP A 48 -16.58 19.48 7.50
CA TRP A 48 -17.62 19.20 8.52
C TRP A 48 -18.13 20.46 9.23
N SER A 49 -17.25 21.27 9.80
CA SER A 49 -17.67 22.49 10.53
C SER A 49 -18.27 23.57 9.62
N LEU A 50 -17.94 23.58 8.33
CA LEU A 50 -18.56 24.44 7.33
C LEU A 50 -20.00 23.97 7.02
N LEU A 51 -20.18 22.68 6.83
CA LEU A 51 -21.46 22.06 6.46
C LEU A 51 -22.42 21.89 7.64
N GLN A 52 -21.86 21.73 8.84
CA GLN A 52 -22.60 21.63 10.10
C GLN A 52 -21.99 22.54 11.16
N PRO A 53 -22.25 23.86 11.13
CA PRO A 53 -21.66 24.83 12.04
C PRO A 53 -22.13 24.70 13.50
N SER A 54 -23.26 24.01 13.74
CA SER A 54 -23.76 23.68 15.07
C SER A 54 -24.53 22.34 15.05
N PRO A 55 -24.85 21.73 16.21
CA PRO A 55 -25.49 20.41 16.27
C PRO A 55 -26.73 20.25 15.39
N ASP A 56 -27.56 21.28 15.31
CA ASP A 56 -28.86 21.24 14.66
C ASP A 56 -28.93 22.06 13.35
N THR A 57 -27.81 22.64 12.93
CA THR A 57 -27.76 23.52 11.75
C THR A 57 -26.90 22.92 10.66
N TYR A 58 -27.47 22.84 9.46
CA TYR A 58 -26.73 22.44 8.25
C TYR A 58 -26.77 23.58 7.24
N ASP A 59 -25.61 23.92 6.65
CA ASP A 59 -25.47 24.96 5.65
C ASP A 59 -24.62 24.46 4.49
N PHE A 60 -25.22 24.24 3.34
CA PHE A 60 -24.57 23.81 2.13
C PHE A 60 -24.27 24.93 1.13
N THR A 61 -24.61 26.20 1.49
CA THR A 61 -24.55 27.34 0.56
C THR A 61 -23.19 27.51 -0.11
N VAL A 62 -22.11 27.35 0.64
CA VAL A 62 -20.74 27.48 0.08
C VAL A 62 -20.39 26.29 -0.79
N LEU A 63 -20.72 25.07 -0.35
CA LEU A 63 -20.43 23.84 -1.11
C LEU A 63 -21.23 23.79 -2.41
N ASP A 64 -22.51 24.22 -2.41
CA ASP A 64 -23.33 24.35 -3.63
C ASP A 64 -22.63 25.19 -4.67
N ARG A 65 -22.18 26.40 -4.29
CA ARG A 65 -21.51 27.32 -5.22
C ARG A 65 -20.21 26.76 -5.76
N ILE A 66 -19.45 26.04 -4.94
CA ILE A 66 -18.19 25.38 -5.34
C ILE A 66 -18.48 24.28 -6.37
N VAL A 67 -19.46 23.41 -6.07
CA VAL A 67 -19.84 22.25 -6.89
C VAL A 67 -20.45 22.72 -8.23
N ASP A 68 -21.41 23.67 -8.17
CA ASP A 68 -22.05 24.23 -9.35
C ASP A 68 -21.02 24.94 -10.26
N ARG A 69 -20.04 25.65 -9.67
CA ARG A 69 -18.97 26.29 -10.40
C ARG A 69 -18.09 25.28 -11.14
N ALA A 70 -17.67 24.22 -10.47
CA ALA A 70 -16.88 23.17 -11.09
C ALA A 70 -17.65 22.52 -12.27
N ALA A 71 -18.93 22.26 -12.09
CA ALA A 71 -19.79 21.72 -13.15
C ALA A 71 -19.92 22.67 -14.37
N ALA A 72 -20.14 23.96 -14.09
CA ALA A 72 -20.24 24.99 -15.14
C ALA A 72 -18.97 25.11 -15.99
N GLU A 73 -17.82 24.81 -15.39
CA GLU A 73 -16.50 24.77 -16.07
C GLU A 73 -16.16 23.37 -16.65
N GLY A 74 -17.12 22.44 -16.69
CA GLY A 74 -16.96 21.09 -17.25
C GLY A 74 -16.05 20.16 -16.43
N ARG A 75 -15.86 20.42 -15.13
CA ARG A 75 -15.05 19.59 -14.25
C ARG A 75 -15.88 18.47 -13.63
N ARG A 76 -15.23 17.32 -13.44
CA ARG A 76 -15.78 16.20 -12.64
C ARG A 76 -15.40 16.37 -11.18
N ILE A 77 -16.21 15.82 -10.28
CA ILE A 77 -16.04 15.99 -8.84
C ILE A 77 -15.95 14.64 -8.16
N VAL A 78 -14.94 14.49 -7.30
CA VAL A 78 -14.88 13.48 -6.26
C VAL A 78 -15.29 14.19 -4.98
N LEU A 79 -16.50 13.88 -4.48
CA LEU A 79 -17.07 14.58 -3.33
C LEU A 79 -16.84 13.83 -2.04
N ALA A 80 -16.20 14.49 -1.06
CA ALA A 80 -15.90 13.90 0.22
C ALA A 80 -17.03 14.09 1.25
N THR A 81 -17.10 13.19 2.25
CA THR A 81 -18.05 13.29 3.36
C THR A 81 -17.64 14.29 4.44
N GLY A 82 -16.40 14.78 4.39
CA GLY A 82 -15.88 15.81 5.28
C GLY A 82 -15.59 15.38 6.71
N THR A 83 -15.69 14.10 7.03
CA THR A 83 -15.77 13.57 8.40
C THR A 83 -14.43 13.26 9.06
N ALA A 84 -13.30 13.48 8.38
CA ALA A 84 -11.96 13.21 8.89
C ALA A 84 -11.50 14.12 10.04
N ALA A 85 -12.09 15.32 10.17
CA ALA A 85 -11.76 16.27 11.22
C ALA A 85 -13.02 16.66 12.01
N LEU A 86 -12.96 16.49 13.36
CA LEU A 86 -14.06 16.82 14.25
C LEU A 86 -14.29 18.33 14.35
N PRO A 87 -15.53 18.83 14.24
CA PRO A 87 -15.81 20.22 14.57
C PRO A 87 -15.70 20.47 16.09
N PRO A 88 -15.26 21.65 16.51
CA PRO A 88 -15.08 21.99 17.93
C PRO A 88 -16.33 21.80 18.79
N TRP A 89 -17.53 22.08 18.23
CA TRP A 89 -18.79 21.92 18.96
C TRP A 89 -19.06 20.45 19.29
N LEU A 90 -18.70 19.51 18.41
CA LEU A 90 -18.89 18.08 18.63
C LEU A 90 -18.00 17.57 19.78
N ALA A 91 -16.71 17.90 19.74
CA ALA A 91 -15.77 17.54 20.78
C ALA A 91 -16.15 18.15 22.16
N LYS A 92 -16.81 19.31 22.16
CA LYS A 92 -17.30 19.96 23.39
C LYS A 92 -18.59 19.31 23.91
N ALA A 93 -19.54 18.99 23.02
CA ALA A 93 -20.84 18.42 23.39
C ALA A 93 -20.71 16.94 23.81
N HIS A 94 -19.77 16.24 23.21
CA HIS A 94 -19.53 14.80 23.37
C HIS A 94 -18.05 14.53 23.57
N PRO A 95 -17.45 14.81 24.75
CA PRO A 95 -16.01 14.63 24.98
C PRO A 95 -15.50 13.20 24.70
N GLU A 96 -16.38 12.19 24.80
CA GLU A 96 -16.08 10.79 24.52
C GLU A 96 -15.82 10.50 23.03
N VAL A 97 -16.14 11.44 22.13
CA VAL A 97 -15.78 11.30 20.72
C VAL A 97 -14.27 11.43 20.49
N ASN A 98 -13.57 12.11 21.42
CA ASN A 98 -12.14 12.30 21.30
C ASN A 98 -11.39 11.00 21.64
N ARG A 99 -10.45 10.66 20.79
CA ARG A 99 -9.58 9.49 20.94
C ARG A 99 -8.77 9.55 22.24
N THR A 100 -8.59 8.41 22.89
CA THR A 100 -7.60 8.20 23.95
C THR A 100 -6.40 7.48 23.36
N ASP A 101 -5.18 8.01 23.57
CA ASP A 101 -3.96 7.41 23.07
C ASP A 101 -3.49 6.22 23.94
N PHE A 102 -2.38 5.59 23.51
CA PHE A 102 -1.79 4.45 24.17
C PHE A 102 -1.32 4.76 25.60
N GLU A 103 -0.95 6.00 25.90
CA GLU A 103 -0.57 6.49 27.23
C GLU A 103 -1.77 6.87 28.11
N GLY A 104 -2.99 6.66 27.62
CA GLY A 104 -4.23 6.95 28.37
C GLY A 104 -4.65 8.41 28.34
N ARG A 105 -4.06 9.27 27.51
CA ARG A 105 -4.40 10.70 27.41
C ARG A 105 -5.54 10.86 26.41
N ARG A 106 -6.63 11.50 26.84
CA ARG A 106 -7.69 11.90 25.91
C ARG A 106 -7.27 13.11 25.10
N HIS A 107 -7.35 12.98 23.77
CA HIS A 107 -7.07 14.07 22.86
C HIS A 107 -8.19 15.12 22.89
N GLY A 108 -7.90 16.32 22.37
CA GLY A 108 -8.89 17.35 22.05
C GLY A 108 -9.18 17.36 20.53
N TYR A 109 -10.02 18.33 20.14
CA TYR A 109 -10.18 18.64 18.72
C TYR A 109 -8.94 19.38 18.17
N GLY A 110 -8.92 19.65 16.86
CA GLY A 110 -7.92 20.51 16.22
C GLY A 110 -6.87 19.79 15.41
N GLN A 111 -6.93 18.48 15.38
CA GLN A 111 -6.16 17.63 14.48
C GLN A 111 -7.11 16.63 13.83
N ARG A 112 -6.80 16.15 12.62
CA ARG A 112 -7.58 15.10 11.95
C ARG A 112 -7.37 13.75 12.62
N HIS A 113 -8.33 12.81 12.46
CA HIS A 113 -8.34 11.45 13.02
C HIS A 113 -8.30 11.38 14.55
N ASN A 114 -8.76 12.42 15.25
CA ASN A 114 -8.85 12.42 16.70
C ASN A 114 -10.17 11.85 17.26
N PHE A 115 -10.89 11.10 16.47
CA PHE A 115 -12.15 10.49 16.89
C PHE A 115 -11.98 9.06 17.40
N CYS A 116 -12.86 8.68 18.32
CA CYS A 116 -13.02 7.31 18.77
C CYS A 116 -13.95 6.55 17.79
N PRO A 117 -13.47 5.47 17.12
CA PRO A 117 -14.30 4.72 16.17
C PRO A 117 -15.47 3.97 16.83
N SER A 118 -15.41 3.77 18.15
CA SER A 118 -16.49 3.13 18.94
C SER A 118 -17.48 4.12 19.54
N SER A 119 -17.29 5.45 19.35
CA SER A 119 -18.22 6.45 19.88
C SER A 119 -19.56 6.43 19.15
N PRO A 120 -20.70 6.18 19.85
CA PRO A 120 -22.01 6.24 19.24
C PRO A 120 -22.36 7.64 18.70
N ALA A 121 -21.87 8.70 19.36
CA ALA A 121 -22.10 10.08 18.92
C ALA A 121 -21.36 10.37 17.61
N TYR A 122 -20.10 9.98 17.50
CA TYR A 122 -19.33 10.13 16.25
C TYR A 122 -20.02 9.38 15.11
N ARG A 123 -20.28 8.07 15.28
CA ARG A 123 -20.90 7.23 14.25
C ARG A 123 -22.23 7.79 13.77
N ARG A 124 -23.11 8.19 14.67
CA ARG A 124 -24.41 8.78 14.32
C ARG A 124 -24.26 10.08 13.53
N LEU A 125 -23.39 11.00 13.99
CA LEU A 125 -23.29 12.33 13.39
C LEU A 125 -22.54 12.30 12.06
N SER A 126 -21.45 11.53 11.93
CA SER A 126 -20.73 11.37 10.68
C SER A 126 -21.62 10.71 9.61
N THR A 127 -22.32 9.65 9.97
CA THR A 127 -23.29 8.95 9.08
C THR A 127 -24.43 9.87 8.65
N THR A 128 -24.95 10.69 9.58
CA THR A 128 -26.02 11.66 9.26
C THR A 128 -25.54 12.72 8.28
N LEU A 129 -24.32 13.27 8.49
CA LEU A 129 -23.74 14.24 7.56
C LEU A 129 -23.50 13.64 6.18
N ALA A 130 -22.89 12.45 6.12
CA ALA A 130 -22.67 11.74 4.87
C ALA A 130 -23.96 11.50 4.09
N GLY A 131 -25.03 11.07 4.77
CA GLY A 131 -26.34 10.89 4.17
C GLY A 131 -26.95 12.19 3.62
N ARG A 132 -26.84 13.31 4.37
CA ARG A 132 -27.33 14.62 3.90
C ARG A 132 -26.57 15.17 2.70
N ILE A 133 -25.25 14.98 2.67
CA ILE A 133 -24.41 15.32 1.50
C ILE A 133 -24.86 14.48 0.30
N ALA A 134 -25.04 13.18 0.49
CA ALA A 134 -25.47 12.29 -0.58
C ALA A 134 -26.89 12.62 -1.08
N GLU A 135 -27.85 12.86 -0.19
CA GLU A 135 -29.20 13.28 -0.55
C GLU A 135 -29.20 14.54 -1.44
N ARG A 136 -28.28 15.48 -1.16
CA ARG A 136 -28.20 16.74 -1.90
C ARG A 136 -27.53 16.62 -3.26
N TYR A 137 -26.45 15.82 -3.36
CA TYR A 137 -25.59 15.82 -4.54
C TYR A 137 -25.61 14.52 -5.34
N ALA A 138 -26.40 13.51 -4.98
CA ALA A 138 -26.44 12.21 -5.66
C ALA A 138 -26.69 12.31 -7.18
N ASP A 139 -27.58 13.22 -7.57
CA ASP A 139 -27.96 13.44 -8.98
C ASP A 139 -27.16 14.57 -9.66
N HIS A 140 -26.13 15.09 -9.00
CA HIS A 140 -25.34 16.19 -9.55
C HIS A 140 -24.52 15.73 -10.75
N PRO A 141 -24.65 16.39 -11.95
CA PRO A 141 -24.08 15.89 -13.20
C PRO A 141 -22.52 15.82 -13.21
N ALA A 142 -21.86 16.57 -12.36
CA ALA A 142 -20.40 16.55 -12.23
C ALA A 142 -19.90 15.47 -11.27
N LEU A 143 -20.76 14.82 -10.49
CA LEU A 143 -20.36 13.83 -9.49
C LEU A 143 -19.80 12.58 -10.17
N LEU A 144 -18.52 12.30 -9.96
CA LEU A 144 -17.79 11.14 -10.50
C LEU A 144 -17.68 9.99 -9.50
N ALA A 145 -17.34 10.31 -8.25
CA ALA A 145 -17.14 9.35 -7.18
C ALA A 145 -17.37 9.97 -5.80
N TRP A 146 -17.61 9.14 -4.80
CA TRP A 146 -17.64 9.51 -3.38
C TRP A 146 -16.31 9.17 -2.71
N HIS A 147 -15.81 10.10 -1.91
CA HIS A 147 -14.66 9.95 -1.04
C HIS A 147 -15.10 9.95 0.42
N ILE A 148 -15.12 8.81 1.07
CA ILE A 148 -15.54 8.70 2.46
C ILE A 148 -14.39 9.03 3.39
N ASN A 149 -14.56 10.03 4.26
CA ASN A 149 -13.56 10.48 5.23
C ASN A 149 -12.24 10.91 4.53
N ASN A 150 -11.09 10.58 5.10
CA ASN A 150 -9.75 10.75 4.50
C ASN A 150 -8.72 10.00 5.32
N GLU A 151 -7.84 9.20 4.70
CA GLU A 151 -6.66 8.57 5.31
C GLU A 151 -6.94 8.00 6.71
N TYR A 152 -7.94 7.15 6.85
CA TYR A 152 -8.29 6.58 8.15
C TYR A 152 -7.08 6.11 8.94
N GLY A 153 -6.98 6.47 10.21
CA GLY A 153 -5.86 6.08 11.04
C GLY A 153 -6.04 6.38 12.52
N GLY A 154 -5.09 5.89 13.29
CA GLY A 154 -5.02 6.07 14.73
C GLY A 154 -5.88 5.09 15.53
N ALA A 155 -5.25 4.38 16.48
CA ALA A 155 -5.93 3.54 17.46
C ALA A 155 -6.52 4.38 18.60
N CYS A 156 -7.58 3.90 19.22
CA CYS A 156 -8.21 4.52 20.40
C CYS A 156 -8.32 3.49 21.51
N TYR A 157 -7.88 3.84 22.73
CA TYR A 157 -7.77 2.95 23.87
C TYR A 157 -8.69 3.38 25.04
N CYS A 158 -9.85 3.97 24.71
CA CYS A 158 -10.83 4.43 25.71
C CYS A 158 -11.79 3.30 26.16
N ASP A 159 -12.58 3.58 27.20
CA ASP A 159 -13.57 2.63 27.74
C ASP A 159 -14.61 2.16 26.69
N LEU A 160 -15.00 3.04 25.73
CA LEU A 160 -15.91 2.63 24.64
C LEU A 160 -15.24 1.62 23.71
N CYS A 161 -13.95 1.78 23.45
CA CYS A 161 -13.20 0.81 22.67
C CYS A 161 -12.95 -0.47 23.48
N ALA A 162 -12.74 -0.39 24.80
CA ALA A 162 -12.63 -1.57 25.67
C ALA A 162 -13.88 -2.44 25.60
N GLU A 163 -15.07 -1.83 25.74
CA GLU A 163 -16.31 -2.61 25.66
C GLU A 163 -16.57 -3.15 24.24
N ALA A 164 -16.31 -2.36 23.22
CA ALA A 164 -16.43 -2.81 21.83
C ALA A 164 -15.44 -3.96 21.52
N PHE A 165 -14.22 -3.91 22.04
CA PHE A 165 -13.22 -4.97 21.90
C PHE A 165 -13.68 -6.27 22.57
N ARG A 166 -14.21 -6.19 23.79
CA ARG A 166 -14.81 -7.37 24.46
C ARG A 166 -15.94 -7.99 23.66
N GLY A 167 -16.80 -7.16 23.04
CA GLY A 167 -17.84 -7.61 22.12
C GLY A 167 -17.26 -8.34 20.90
N TRP A 168 -16.27 -7.75 20.27
CA TRP A 168 -15.57 -8.32 19.11
C TRP A 168 -14.87 -9.66 19.48
N LEU A 169 -14.26 -9.75 20.65
CA LEU A 169 -13.66 -10.98 21.15
C LEU A 169 -14.70 -12.08 21.41
N ARG A 170 -15.86 -11.75 21.98
CA ARG A 170 -16.94 -12.70 22.18
C ARG A 170 -17.44 -13.28 20.86
N GLU A 171 -17.55 -12.44 19.84
CA GLU A 171 -17.93 -12.89 18.50
C GLU A 171 -16.86 -13.81 17.89
N LYS A 172 -15.60 -13.44 18.00
CA LYS A 172 -14.46 -14.20 17.43
C LYS A 172 -14.26 -15.55 18.10
N TYR A 173 -14.29 -15.62 19.43
CA TYR A 173 -13.90 -16.81 20.20
C TYR A 173 -15.06 -17.61 20.77
N GLY A 174 -16.22 -17.01 20.96
CA GLY A 174 -17.41 -17.62 21.55
C GLY A 174 -17.31 -17.88 23.06
N SER A 175 -16.15 -18.21 23.58
CA SER A 175 -15.93 -18.47 25.01
C SER A 175 -14.57 -17.98 25.51
N LEU A 176 -14.47 -17.71 26.82
CA LEU A 176 -13.22 -17.37 27.48
C LEU A 176 -12.19 -18.51 27.44
N ASP A 177 -12.63 -19.76 27.49
CA ASP A 177 -11.70 -20.90 27.39
C ASP A 177 -11.04 -20.95 26.01
N ALA A 178 -11.80 -20.72 24.93
CA ALA A 178 -11.23 -20.64 23.59
C ALA A 178 -10.29 -19.46 23.43
N LEU A 179 -10.62 -18.29 23.99
CA LEU A 179 -9.75 -17.12 23.99
C LEU A 179 -8.47 -17.39 24.79
N ASN A 180 -8.60 -17.93 26.01
CA ASN A 180 -7.46 -18.25 26.85
C ASN A 180 -6.50 -19.26 26.20
N ASP A 181 -7.04 -20.24 25.49
CA ASP A 181 -6.25 -21.19 24.70
C ASP A 181 -5.54 -20.49 23.52
N ALA A 182 -6.28 -19.70 22.75
CA ALA A 182 -5.73 -18.97 21.62
C ALA A 182 -4.61 -18.01 22.01
N TRP A 183 -4.79 -17.24 23.07
CA TRP A 183 -3.80 -16.27 23.54
C TRP A 183 -2.70 -16.88 24.42
N TRP A 184 -2.76 -18.18 24.73
CA TRP A 184 -1.83 -18.88 25.62
C TRP A 184 -1.69 -18.21 26.99
N THR A 185 -2.82 -17.82 27.60
CA THR A 185 -2.88 -17.01 28.82
C THR A 185 -2.35 -17.70 30.11
N THR A 186 -1.97 -18.95 30.00
CA THR A 186 -1.24 -19.66 31.06
C THR A 186 0.11 -19.01 31.36
N PHE A 187 0.72 -18.34 30.39
CA PHE A 187 1.97 -17.61 30.55
C PHE A 187 1.77 -16.41 31.49
N TRP A 188 2.61 -16.28 32.51
CA TRP A 188 2.62 -15.23 33.54
C TRP A 188 1.27 -14.97 34.22
N SER A 189 0.46 -16.02 34.46
CA SER A 189 -0.83 -15.93 35.16
C SER A 189 -1.84 -14.97 34.54
N HIS A 190 -1.94 -14.95 33.21
CA HIS A 190 -2.82 -14.05 32.48
C HIS A 190 -4.19 -14.65 32.14
N ARG A 191 -4.56 -15.80 32.77
CA ARG A 191 -5.84 -16.46 32.46
C ARG A 191 -7.03 -15.62 32.88
N TYR A 192 -7.86 -15.24 31.90
CA TYR A 192 -9.11 -14.53 32.15
C TYR A 192 -10.23 -15.46 32.59
N THR A 193 -10.99 -15.01 33.60
CA THR A 193 -12.13 -15.73 34.17
C THR A 193 -13.46 -15.01 33.92
N ASP A 194 -13.40 -13.72 33.62
CA ASP A 194 -14.53 -12.89 33.22
C ASP A 194 -14.12 -11.97 32.05
N TRP A 195 -15.03 -11.70 31.12
CA TRP A 195 -14.80 -10.81 29.98
C TRP A 195 -14.44 -9.38 30.40
N SER A 196 -14.95 -8.93 31.55
CA SER A 196 -14.67 -7.59 32.08
C SER A 196 -13.23 -7.38 32.52
N GLU A 197 -12.45 -8.46 32.72
CA GLU A 197 -11.02 -8.42 33.04
C GLU A 197 -10.15 -8.03 31.86
N ILE A 198 -10.69 -8.09 30.62
CA ILE A 198 -9.94 -7.77 29.40
C ILE A 198 -9.98 -6.26 29.17
N GLU A 199 -8.82 -5.65 29.21
CA GLU A 199 -8.60 -4.24 28.93
C GLU A 199 -7.78 -4.06 27.63
N PRO A 200 -7.93 -2.94 26.90
CA PRO A 200 -7.05 -2.64 25.78
C PRO A 200 -5.58 -2.58 26.21
N PRO A 201 -4.63 -3.02 25.35
CA PRO A 201 -3.21 -2.82 25.62
C PRO A 201 -2.89 -1.36 25.93
N SER A 202 -1.99 -1.09 26.86
CA SER A 202 -1.62 0.27 27.22
C SER A 202 -0.14 0.36 27.64
N ALA A 203 0.37 1.58 27.75
CA ALA A 203 1.74 1.84 28.20
C ALA A 203 2.06 1.28 29.61
N LEU A 204 1.05 0.94 30.40
CA LEU A 204 1.19 0.48 31.77
C LEU A 204 0.88 -1.02 31.95
N THR A 205 0.61 -1.75 30.89
CA THR A 205 0.28 -3.17 30.90
C THR A 205 1.37 -4.00 30.22
N GLU A 206 1.04 -4.73 29.15
CA GLU A 206 1.93 -5.66 28.46
C GLU A 206 3.09 -4.97 27.72
N HIS A 207 3.01 -3.66 27.56
CA HIS A 207 3.90 -2.86 26.70
C HIS A 207 4.98 -2.10 27.48
N TRP A 208 5.61 -2.75 28.44
CA TRP A 208 6.62 -2.11 29.29
C TRP A 208 7.87 -1.55 28.58
N ARG A 209 8.03 -1.84 27.28
CA ARG A 209 9.09 -1.29 26.39
C ARG A 209 8.56 -0.34 25.32
N GLY A 210 7.32 0.12 25.43
CA GLY A 210 6.68 1.04 24.48
C GLY A 210 5.63 0.37 23.59
N PRO A 211 4.97 1.17 22.72
CA PRO A 211 3.81 0.72 21.94
C PRO A 211 4.11 -0.36 20.90
N ASP A 212 5.35 -0.45 20.46
CA ASP A 212 5.78 -1.39 19.41
C ASP A 212 6.35 -2.70 20.00
N HIS A 213 6.10 -2.99 21.28
CA HIS A 213 6.57 -4.19 21.93
C HIS A 213 5.53 -4.69 22.94
N THR A 214 5.27 -5.98 22.95
CA THR A 214 4.35 -6.61 23.91
C THR A 214 4.95 -7.86 24.55
N ALA A 215 4.62 -8.11 25.81
CA ALA A 215 4.86 -9.40 26.45
C ALA A 215 3.75 -10.43 26.15
N PHE A 216 2.60 -9.99 25.60
CA PHE A 216 1.44 -10.84 25.28
C PHE A 216 0.96 -10.56 23.87
N GLN A 217 1.43 -11.37 22.91
CA GLN A 217 1.15 -11.20 21.49
C GLN A 217 -0.34 -11.31 21.19
N GLY A 218 -1.05 -12.28 21.77
CA GLY A 218 -2.45 -12.56 21.44
C GLY A 218 -3.38 -11.36 21.59
N ILE A 219 -3.35 -10.70 22.76
CA ILE A 219 -4.20 -9.52 23.00
C ILE A 219 -3.83 -8.35 22.10
N THR A 220 -2.53 -8.11 21.89
CA THR A 220 -2.05 -6.99 21.08
C THR A 220 -2.35 -7.21 19.61
N LEU A 221 -2.13 -8.42 19.09
CA LEU A 221 -2.46 -8.77 17.71
C LEU A 221 -3.96 -8.60 17.44
N ASP A 222 -4.79 -9.07 18.35
CA ASP A 222 -6.24 -8.91 18.23
C ASP A 222 -6.70 -7.46 18.40
N TYR A 223 -5.99 -6.64 19.17
CA TYR A 223 -6.31 -5.21 19.26
C TYR A 223 -5.99 -4.46 17.96
N HIS A 224 -4.93 -4.82 17.23
CA HIS A 224 -4.66 -4.31 15.89
C HIS A 224 -5.76 -4.70 14.90
N ARG A 225 -6.20 -5.97 14.93
CA ARG A 225 -7.32 -6.46 14.11
C ARG A 225 -8.63 -5.75 14.45
N PHE A 226 -8.95 -5.60 15.74
CA PHE A 226 -10.09 -4.85 16.22
C PHE A 226 -10.06 -3.38 15.78
N THR A 227 -8.90 -2.72 15.88
CA THR A 227 -8.73 -1.33 15.43
C THR A 227 -9.03 -1.19 13.94
N THR A 228 -8.53 -2.12 13.12
CA THR A 228 -8.83 -2.19 11.70
C THR A 228 -10.33 -2.31 11.44
N ASP A 229 -11.01 -3.24 12.14
CA ASP A 229 -12.44 -3.50 11.97
C ASP A 229 -13.32 -2.35 12.51
N ALA A 230 -12.91 -1.72 13.63
CA ALA A 230 -13.65 -0.61 14.22
C ALA A 230 -13.66 0.62 13.31
N LEU A 231 -12.52 0.95 12.70
CA LEU A 231 -12.41 2.03 11.72
C LEU A 231 -13.10 1.68 10.40
N LEU A 232 -12.95 0.44 9.92
CA LEU A 232 -13.70 -0.08 8.78
C LEU A 232 -15.21 0.04 8.99
N GLY A 233 -15.70 -0.24 10.21
CA GLY A 233 -17.10 -0.07 10.56
C GLY A 233 -17.58 1.39 10.46
N CYS A 234 -16.70 2.39 10.66
CA CYS A 234 -17.05 3.79 10.39
C CYS A 234 -17.19 4.05 8.88
N PHE A 235 -16.25 3.58 8.08
CA PHE A 235 -16.30 3.69 6.62
C PHE A 235 -17.58 3.03 6.05
N VAL A 236 -17.88 1.80 6.48
CA VAL A 236 -19.05 1.06 5.99
C VAL A 236 -20.35 1.79 6.34
N ALA A 237 -20.48 2.32 7.57
CA ALA A 237 -21.68 3.06 7.98
C ALA A 237 -21.89 4.34 7.15
N GLU A 238 -20.84 5.11 6.89
CA GLU A 238 -20.94 6.29 6.02
C GLU A 238 -21.21 5.91 4.56
N LYS A 239 -20.57 4.84 4.06
CA LYS A 239 -20.85 4.31 2.71
C LYS A 239 -22.30 3.88 2.56
N GLU A 240 -22.89 3.19 3.53
CA GLU A 240 -24.30 2.78 3.51
C GLU A 240 -25.24 4.00 3.48
N ALA A 241 -24.93 5.05 4.26
CA ALA A 241 -25.70 6.29 4.24
C ALA A 241 -25.61 6.99 2.86
N VAL A 242 -24.45 7.00 2.24
CA VAL A 242 -24.26 7.50 0.87
C VAL A 242 -25.03 6.64 -0.13
N ARG A 243 -24.94 5.31 -0.04
CA ARG A 243 -25.63 4.37 -0.93
C ARG A 243 -27.16 4.46 -0.89
N ALA A 244 -27.74 4.88 0.23
CA ALA A 244 -29.17 5.09 0.35
C ALA A 244 -29.71 6.14 -0.65
N HIS A 245 -28.88 7.10 -1.05
CA HIS A 245 -29.22 8.18 -1.98
C HIS A 245 -28.50 8.06 -3.33
N SER A 246 -27.32 7.45 -3.36
CA SER A 246 -26.45 7.35 -4.54
C SER A 246 -25.99 5.90 -4.76
N PRO A 247 -26.91 5.00 -5.19
CA PRO A 247 -26.66 3.56 -5.22
C PRO A 247 -25.62 3.13 -6.26
N HIS A 248 -25.35 3.93 -7.29
CA HIS A 248 -24.53 3.54 -8.45
C HIS A 248 -23.19 4.28 -8.55
N THR A 249 -23.03 5.43 -7.92
CA THR A 249 -21.81 6.21 -7.97
C THR A 249 -20.72 5.50 -7.16
N PRO A 250 -19.53 5.24 -7.74
CA PRO A 250 -18.44 4.55 -7.03
C PRO A 250 -18.00 5.23 -5.74
N VAL A 251 -17.61 4.42 -4.74
CA VAL A 251 -17.22 4.88 -3.41
C VAL A 251 -15.82 4.36 -3.08
N THR A 252 -14.97 5.25 -2.60
CA THR A 252 -13.62 4.94 -2.13
C THR A 252 -13.28 5.69 -0.83
N THR A 253 -12.14 5.37 -0.26
CA THR A 253 -11.36 6.18 0.67
C THR A 253 -9.89 6.03 0.31
N ASN A 254 -9.08 7.04 0.56
CA ASN A 254 -7.66 7.01 0.24
C ASN A 254 -6.84 6.30 1.33
N PHE A 255 -5.84 5.51 0.90
CA PHE A 255 -4.91 4.80 1.75
C PHE A 255 -3.53 5.47 1.76
N MET A 256 -2.70 5.13 2.74
CA MET A 256 -1.36 5.70 2.94
C MET A 256 -0.23 4.72 2.55
N GLY A 257 -0.43 3.89 1.53
CA GLY A 257 0.56 2.91 1.08
C GLY A 257 0.72 1.76 2.08
N MET A 258 1.96 1.41 2.41
CA MET A 258 2.28 0.39 3.41
C MET A 258 2.09 0.94 4.84
N TYR A 259 0.86 1.16 5.24
CA TYR A 259 0.50 1.75 6.53
C TYR A 259 0.30 0.69 7.60
N ARG A 260 1.26 0.60 8.56
CA ARG A 260 1.27 -0.45 9.59
C ARG A 260 0.01 -0.54 10.44
N PRO A 261 -0.63 0.58 10.88
CA PRO A 261 -1.76 0.51 11.81
C PRO A 261 -3.02 -0.18 11.30
N LEU A 262 -3.24 -0.30 9.99
CA LEU A 262 -4.47 -0.84 9.40
C LEU A 262 -4.19 -1.89 8.33
N ASP A 263 -4.85 -3.04 8.44
CA ASP A 263 -4.83 -4.08 7.41
C ASP A 263 -5.79 -3.71 6.26
N TYR A 264 -5.24 -3.22 5.17
CA TYR A 264 -6.00 -2.82 3.98
C TYR A 264 -6.58 -4.00 3.20
N HIS A 265 -6.07 -5.22 3.36
CA HIS A 265 -6.70 -6.41 2.78
C HIS A 265 -8.10 -6.65 3.36
N ARG A 266 -8.31 -6.33 4.65
CA ARG A 266 -9.64 -6.38 5.28
C ARG A 266 -10.59 -5.29 4.78
N TRP A 267 -10.05 -4.16 4.33
CA TRP A 267 -10.84 -3.04 3.81
C TRP A 267 -11.23 -3.24 2.35
N ALA A 268 -10.37 -3.87 1.55
CA ALA A 268 -10.52 -3.99 0.11
C ALA A 268 -11.88 -4.52 -0.38
N PRO A 269 -12.53 -5.53 0.26
CA PRO A 269 -13.87 -5.98 -0.15
C PRO A 269 -14.96 -4.90 -0.04
N HIS A 270 -14.76 -3.92 0.83
CA HIS A 270 -15.75 -2.88 1.12
C HIS A 270 -15.63 -1.63 0.25
N LEU A 271 -14.51 -1.44 -0.45
CA LEU A 271 -14.33 -0.37 -1.42
C LEU A 271 -14.82 -0.80 -2.80
N ASP A 272 -15.32 0.14 -3.60
CA ASP A 272 -15.61 -0.14 -5.00
C ASP A 272 -14.33 -0.16 -5.83
N PHE A 273 -13.39 0.73 -5.54
CA PHE A 273 -12.03 0.76 -6.09
C PHE A 273 -11.02 1.23 -5.04
N ALA A 274 -9.77 0.82 -5.18
CA ALA A 274 -8.68 1.27 -4.32
C ALA A 274 -8.21 2.66 -4.74
N SER A 275 -7.90 3.52 -3.76
CA SER A 275 -7.21 4.79 -3.98
C SER A 275 -6.20 5.03 -2.86
N TRP A 276 -5.13 5.78 -3.14
CA TRP A 276 -4.07 6.01 -2.17
C TRP A 276 -3.24 7.25 -2.43
N ASP A 277 -2.47 7.66 -1.40
CA ASP A 277 -1.69 8.89 -1.36
C ASP A 277 -0.20 8.57 -1.32
N SER A 278 0.52 9.03 -2.35
CA SER A 278 1.94 8.72 -2.53
C SER A 278 2.84 9.82 -2.01
N TYR A 279 3.31 9.61 -0.79
CA TYR A 279 4.32 10.45 -0.13
C TYR A 279 5.49 9.58 0.36
N PRO A 280 6.34 9.07 -0.54
CA PRO A 280 7.43 8.16 -0.18
C PRO A 280 8.40 8.82 0.81
N PRO A 281 9.09 8.07 1.68
CA PRO A 281 10.16 8.59 2.53
C PRO A 281 11.20 9.36 1.72
N LEU A 282 11.93 10.28 2.38
CA LEU A 282 12.82 11.23 1.71
C LEU A 282 13.85 10.58 0.78
N ASP A 283 14.49 9.52 1.26
CA ASP A 283 15.57 8.82 0.54
C ASP A 283 15.11 7.45 0.00
N ALA A 284 13.78 7.24 -0.13
CA ALA A 284 13.26 5.99 -0.62
C ALA A 284 13.61 5.80 -2.11
N PRO A 285 14.08 4.61 -2.49
CA PRO A 285 14.30 4.32 -3.90
C PRO A 285 12.98 4.25 -4.67
N PRO A 286 12.98 4.44 -6.00
CA PRO A 286 11.76 4.38 -6.83
C PRO A 286 10.94 3.11 -6.64
N THR A 287 11.60 1.99 -6.36
CA THR A 287 10.95 0.69 -6.09
C THR A 287 10.11 0.67 -4.81
N TRP A 288 10.28 1.64 -3.90
CA TRP A 288 9.41 1.79 -2.73
C TRP A 288 7.99 2.25 -3.14
N SER A 289 7.92 3.27 -4.00
CA SER A 289 6.63 3.72 -4.55
C SER A 289 6.01 2.64 -5.44
N ALA A 290 6.82 1.96 -6.26
CA ALA A 290 6.38 0.85 -7.09
C ALA A 290 5.73 -0.28 -6.26
N LEU A 291 6.36 -0.68 -5.13
CA LEU A 291 5.79 -1.66 -4.20
C LEU A 291 4.42 -1.21 -3.65
N ALA A 292 4.30 0.06 -3.27
CA ALA A 292 3.04 0.60 -2.76
C ALA A 292 1.95 0.65 -3.86
N HIS A 293 2.29 1.03 -5.09
CA HIS A 293 1.38 0.96 -6.25
C HIS A 293 0.89 -0.47 -6.51
N ASP A 294 1.80 -1.44 -6.52
CA ASP A 294 1.46 -2.84 -6.76
C ASP A 294 0.65 -3.44 -5.60
N LEU A 295 0.89 -2.99 -4.35
CA LEU A 295 0.04 -3.34 -3.20
C LEU A 295 -1.39 -2.82 -3.41
N MET A 296 -1.57 -1.56 -3.82
CA MET A 296 -2.90 -0.98 -4.07
C MET A 296 -3.63 -1.70 -5.21
N ARG A 297 -2.92 -2.04 -6.29
CA ARG A 297 -3.47 -2.87 -7.37
C ARG A 297 -3.88 -4.25 -6.85
N GLY A 298 -3.04 -4.87 -6.03
CA GLY A 298 -3.29 -6.19 -5.44
C GLY A 298 -4.52 -6.26 -4.54
N LEU A 299 -4.88 -5.16 -3.85
CA LEU A 299 -6.08 -5.08 -2.99
C LEU A 299 -7.36 -5.46 -3.73
N LYS A 300 -7.46 -5.17 -5.02
CA LYS A 300 -8.64 -5.44 -5.86
C LYS A 300 -8.36 -6.51 -6.92
N GLY A 301 -7.46 -7.47 -6.65
CA GLY A 301 -7.18 -8.59 -7.55
C GLY A 301 -6.67 -8.15 -8.92
N GLY A 302 -5.71 -7.24 -8.94
CA GLY A 302 -5.11 -6.71 -10.16
C GLY A 302 -5.95 -5.67 -10.90
N ALA A 303 -7.09 -5.21 -10.33
CA ALA A 303 -7.84 -4.10 -10.91
C ALA A 303 -7.07 -2.78 -10.74
N PRO A 304 -7.26 -1.82 -11.68
CA PRO A 304 -6.68 -0.49 -11.55
C PRO A 304 -7.06 0.20 -10.23
N PHE A 305 -6.19 1.10 -9.79
CA PHE A 305 -6.40 1.97 -8.62
C PHE A 305 -6.33 3.44 -9.01
N TRP A 306 -6.68 4.34 -8.10
CA TRP A 306 -6.47 5.78 -8.27
C TRP A 306 -5.32 6.27 -7.40
N LEU A 307 -4.36 7.01 -8.00
CA LEU A 307 -3.44 7.85 -7.25
C LEU A 307 -4.22 9.10 -6.83
N MET A 308 -4.70 9.10 -5.56
CA MET A 308 -5.60 10.13 -5.06
C MET A 308 -4.85 11.39 -4.67
N GLU A 309 -3.66 11.23 -4.12
CA GLU A 309 -2.79 12.34 -3.76
C GLU A 309 -1.32 12.06 -4.11
N GLN A 310 -0.66 13.08 -4.57
CA GLN A 310 0.80 13.23 -4.56
C GLN A 310 1.14 14.73 -4.52
N THR A 311 2.33 15.08 -4.04
CA THR A 311 2.71 16.49 -4.09
C THR A 311 3.17 16.88 -5.50
N PRO A 312 2.76 18.03 -6.03
CA PRO A 312 3.32 18.53 -7.28
C PRO A 312 4.74 19.11 -7.12
N SER A 313 5.20 19.42 -5.87
CA SER A 313 6.53 19.98 -5.66
C SER A 313 7.18 19.60 -4.34
N THR A 314 6.61 19.95 -3.19
CA THR A 314 7.14 19.67 -1.86
C THR A 314 6.03 19.27 -0.89
N THR A 315 6.35 18.46 0.11
CA THR A 315 5.43 18.15 1.22
C THR A 315 5.59 19.19 2.34
N ALA A 316 4.70 19.17 3.35
CA ALA A 316 4.82 20.02 4.52
C ALA A 316 4.70 19.24 5.84
N CYS A 317 4.89 17.92 5.80
CA CYS A 317 4.62 17.04 6.93
C CYS A 317 5.88 16.31 7.48
N ARG A 318 7.08 16.76 7.08
CA ARG A 318 8.37 16.14 7.46
C ARG A 318 9.31 17.17 8.09
N ASP A 319 10.33 16.69 8.80
CA ASP A 319 11.38 17.55 9.35
C ASP A 319 12.13 18.32 8.25
N VAL A 320 12.33 17.68 7.10
CA VAL A 320 12.91 18.28 5.89
C VAL A 320 12.02 17.99 4.70
N ASN A 321 11.63 19.02 3.96
CA ASN A 321 10.71 18.95 2.83
C ASN A 321 11.40 19.46 1.55
N PRO A 322 12.17 18.62 0.84
CA PRO A 322 12.85 19.03 -0.38
C PRO A 322 11.86 19.26 -1.52
N LEU A 323 12.26 20.12 -2.46
CA LEU A 323 11.55 20.27 -3.72
C LEU A 323 11.77 19.03 -4.60
N ARG A 324 10.73 18.60 -5.30
CA ARG A 324 10.89 17.72 -6.47
C ARG A 324 11.73 18.44 -7.52
N ARG A 325 12.70 17.72 -8.09
CA ARG A 325 13.54 18.22 -9.18
C ARG A 325 12.73 18.25 -10.49
N PRO A 326 13.14 19.07 -11.46
CA PRO A 326 12.51 19.08 -12.79
C PRO A 326 12.47 17.67 -13.39
N GLY A 327 11.30 17.24 -13.87
CA GLY A 327 11.08 15.91 -14.44
C GLY A 327 10.61 14.84 -13.45
N GLU A 328 10.93 14.94 -12.16
CA GLU A 328 10.53 13.94 -11.14
C GLU A 328 9.02 13.79 -11.00
N LEU A 329 8.26 14.89 -11.14
CA LEU A 329 6.80 14.85 -11.10
C LEU A 329 6.22 14.02 -12.24
N ARG A 330 6.70 14.26 -13.46
CA ARG A 330 6.30 13.52 -14.65
C ARG A 330 6.61 12.03 -14.50
N LEU A 331 7.84 11.72 -14.12
CA LEU A 331 8.31 10.33 -13.95
C LEU A 331 7.49 9.58 -12.89
N ALA A 332 7.26 10.16 -11.71
CA ALA A 332 6.47 9.55 -10.64
C ALA A 332 5.00 9.32 -11.05
N SER A 333 4.41 10.26 -11.79
CA SER A 333 3.04 10.12 -12.29
C SER A 333 2.92 9.00 -13.33
N TRP A 334 3.88 8.90 -14.27
CA TRP A 334 3.93 7.81 -15.22
C TRP A 334 4.28 6.47 -14.57
N GLN A 335 5.08 6.45 -13.48
CA GLN A 335 5.31 5.24 -12.69
C GLN A 335 3.99 4.73 -12.09
N ALA A 336 3.17 5.60 -11.51
CA ALA A 336 1.86 5.21 -11.00
C ALA A 336 0.98 4.60 -12.12
N VAL A 337 0.94 5.23 -13.30
CA VAL A 337 0.20 4.71 -14.46
C VAL A 337 0.77 3.37 -14.94
N ALA A 338 2.08 3.22 -15.00
CA ALA A 338 2.76 1.97 -15.39
C ALA A 338 2.38 0.82 -14.44
N HIS A 339 2.21 1.11 -13.13
CA HIS A 339 1.83 0.14 -12.10
C HIS A 339 0.32 -0.02 -11.91
N GLY A 340 -0.52 0.63 -12.72
CA GLY A 340 -1.97 0.38 -12.74
C GLY A 340 -2.85 1.53 -12.27
N ALA A 341 -2.33 2.75 -12.10
CA ALA A 341 -3.18 3.89 -11.79
C ALA A 341 -4.02 4.29 -13.01
N ASP A 342 -5.33 4.46 -12.80
CA ASP A 342 -6.28 5.00 -13.76
C ASP A 342 -6.73 6.43 -13.40
N ALA A 343 -6.08 7.08 -12.42
CA ALA A 343 -6.19 8.50 -12.12
C ALA A 343 -4.86 9.03 -11.55
N VAL A 344 -4.56 10.31 -11.82
CA VAL A 344 -3.39 11.02 -11.27
C VAL A 344 -3.86 12.33 -10.66
N LEU A 345 -3.98 12.35 -9.33
CA LEU A 345 -4.48 13.47 -8.58
C LEU A 345 -3.42 14.01 -7.60
N TYR A 346 -3.56 15.28 -7.22
CA TYR A 346 -2.58 16.01 -6.41
C TYR A 346 -3.18 16.52 -5.10
N PHE A 347 -2.44 16.49 -4.04
CA PHE A 347 -2.58 17.40 -2.94
C PHE A 347 -1.50 18.48 -3.08
N GLN A 348 -1.82 19.77 -3.46
CA GLN A 348 -3.15 20.30 -3.67
C GLN A 348 -3.22 21.19 -4.92
N MET A 349 -4.42 21.54 -5.35
CA MET A 349 -4.63 22.35 -6.55
C MET A 349 -4.28 23.83 -6.31
N ARG A 350 -4.71 24.40 -5.20
CA ARG A 350 -4.36 25.76 -4.78
C ARG A 350 -3.71 25.71 -3.40
N ALA A 351 -2.60 26.42 -3.20
CA ALA A 351 -1.90 26.48 -1.91
C ALA A 351 -2.84 26.91 -0.79
N SER A 352 -2.81 26.19 0.34
CA SER A 352 -3.58 26.56 1.54
C SER A 352 -3.21 27.95 2.03
N ARG A 353 -4.22 28.78 2.33
CA ARG A 353 -4.00 30.17 2.74
C ARG A 353 -3.38 30.29 4.13
N GLY A 354 -3.58 29.30 4.97
CA GLY A 354 -3.14 29.29 6.37
C GLY A 354 -2.85 27.89 6.90
N ALA A 355 -2.71 27.78 8.22
CA ALA A 355 -2.44 26.55 8.96
C ALA A 355 -1.12 25.86 8.57
N CYS A 356 -0.93 24.58 8.96
CA CYS A 356 0.33 23.86 8.77
C CYS A 356 0.62 23.58 7.28
N GLU A 357 -0.41 23.41 6.47
CA GLU A 357 -0.29 23.05 5.05
C GLU A 357 -0.04 24.23 4.11
N LYS A 358 0.09 25.46 4.62
CA LYS A 358 0.45 26.62 3.78
C LYS A 358 1.81 26.50 3.08
N TYR A 359 2.67 25.61 3.55
CA TYR A 359 3.97 25.29 2.93
C TYR A 359 3.93 24.05 2.05
N HIS A 360 2.81 23.32 2.01
CA HIS A 360 2.66 22.20 1.09
C HIS A 360 2.66 22.70 -0.35
N GLY A 361 3.31 21.93 -1.23
CA GLY A 361 3.34 22.24 -2.66
C GLY A 361 1.94 22.22 -3.26
N ALA A 362 1.70 23.11 -4.20
CA ALA A 362 0.43 23.21 -4.91
C ALA A 362 0.67 23.46 -6.39
N VAL A 363 -0.29 23.06 -7.23
CA VAL A 363 -0.28 23.37 -8.67
C VAL A 363 -0.29 24.88 -8.87
N ILE A 364 -1.15 25.57 -8.15
CA ILE A 364 -1.26 27.03 -8.13
C ILE A 364 -0.80 27.55 -6.76
N GLY A 365 0.30 28.31 -6.74
CA GLY A 365 0.80 28.94 -5.52
C GLY A 365 -0.08 30.09 -5.03
N HIS A 366 0.23 30.67 -3.87
CA HIS A 366 -0.55 31.73 -3.24
C HIS A 366 -0.81 32.94 -4.17
N ALA A 367 0.15 33.30 -5.02
CA ALA A 367 0.03 34.44 -5.93
C ALA A 367 -0.82 34.16 -7.19
N GLY A 368 -1.28 32.93 -7.43
CA GLY A 368 -2.14 32.60 -8.56
C GLY A 368 -1.46 32.73 -9.95
N ARG A 369 -0.17 32.34 -10.05
CA ARG A 369 0.65 32.51 -11.26
C ARG A 369 0.68 31.23 -12.10
N ASP A 370 0.71 31.36 -13.43
CA ASP A 370 0.85 30.26 -14.41
C ASP A 370 2.24 30.16 -15.04
N ASP A 371 3.16 31.07 -14.69
CA ASP A 371 4.53 31.08 -15.21
C ASP A 371 5.54 30.38 -14.25
N THR A 372 5.07 29.63 -13.27
CA THR A 372 5.93 28.86 -12.37
C THR A 372 6.39 27.55 -13.03
N ARG A 373 7.53 27.00 -12.59
CA ARG A 373 8.01 25.69 -13.05
C ARG A 373 6.96 24.60 -12.81
N VAL A 374 6.41 24.53 -11.59
CA VAL A 374 5.42 23.52 -11.21
C VAL A 374 4.18 23.57 -12.10
N PHE A 375 3.64 24.78 -12.34
CA PHE A 375 2.46 24.92 -13.20
C PHE A 375 2.74 24.44 -14.64
N ARG A 376 3.92 24.76 -15.19
CA ARG A 376 4.30 24.26 -16.52
C ARG A 376 4.43 22.74 -16.57
N GLU A 377 5.14 22.14 -15.60
CA GLU A 377 5.28 20.67 -15.55
C GLU A 377 3.93 19.96 -15.42
N VAL A 378 3.03 20.49 -14.57
CA VAL A 378 1.66 19.97 -14.43
C VAL A 378 0.88 20.11 -15.74
N SER A 379 1.01 21.27 -16.42
CA SER A 379 0.31 21.50 -17.68
C SER A 379 0.82 20.60 -18.81
N ASP A 380 2.12 20.37 -18.87
CA ASP A 380 2.73 19.48 -19.88
C ASP A 380 2.30 18.03 -19.64
N LEU A 381 2.32 17.57 -18.39
CA LEU A 381 1.84 16.23 -18.04
C LEU A 381 0.34 16.06 -18.29
N GLY A 382 -0.48 17.09 -17.99
CA GLY A 382 -1.93 17.06 -18.25
C GLY A 382 -2.23 16.87 -19.73
N ARG A 383 -1.46 17.50 -20.62
CA ARG A 383 -1.56 17.31 -22.08
C ARG A 383 -1.18 15.87 -22.47
N GLU A 384 -0.04 15.35 -21.99
CA GLU A 384 0.40 13.98 -22.28
C GLU A 384 -0.65 12.94 -21.84
N LEU A 385 -1.16 13.05 -20.60
CA LEU A 385 -2.18 12.14 -20.09
C LEU A 385 -3.52 12.27 -20.83
N GLY A 386 -3.88 13.48 -21.27
CA GLY A 386 -5.06 13.71 -22.09
C GLY A 386 -4.98 13.06 -23.48
N GLU A 387 -3.79 13.04 -24.08
CA GLU A 387 -3.55 12.46 -25.41
C GLU A 387 -3.38 10.93 -25.38
N VAL A 388 -2.69 10.40 -24.37
CA VAL A 388 -2.25 8.99 -24.33
C VAL A 388 -2.96 8.19 -23.24
N GLY A 389 -3.35 8.82 -22.14
CA GLY A 389 -3.85 8.13 -20.96
C GLY A 389 -5.11 7.30 -21.19
N GLY A 390 -5.95 7.65 -22.17
CA GLY A 390 -7.14 6.86 -22.52
C GLY A 390 -6.82 5.42 -22.97
N VAL A 391 -5.62 5.18 -23.50
CA VAL A 391 -5.19 3.84 -23.93
C VAL A 391 -4.90 2.92 -22.76
N THR A 392 -4.50 3.48 -21.61
CA THR A 392 -4.11 2.69 -20.45
C THR A 392 -5.27 2.36 -19.50
N LEU A 393 -6.44 3.02 -19.67
CA LEU A 393 -7.59 2.82 -18.79
C LEU A 393 -8.07 1.37 -18.79
N GLY A 394 -8.24 0.81 -17.59
CA GLY A 394 -8.68 -0.57 -17.38
C GLY A 394 -7.63 -1.63 -17.72
N ALA A 395 -6.44 -1.25 -18.19
CA ALA A 395 -5.38 -2.18 -18.51
C ALA A 395 -4.88 -2.90 -17.24
N ARG A 396 -4.42 -4.16 -17.39
CA ARG A 396 -3.98 -5.02 -16.29
C ARG A 396 -2.54 -5.45 -16.47
N THR A 397 -1.82 -5.63 -15.37
CA THR A 397 -0.47 -6.20 -15.37
C THR A 397 -0.56 -7.74 -15.50
N PRO A 398 0.16 -8.36 -16.45
CA PRO A 398 0.14 -9.81 -16.65
C PRO A 398 1.19 -10.49 -15.74
N ALA A 399 1.15 -10.24 -14.43
CA ALA A 399 2.14 -10.74 -13.49
C ALA A 399 2.05 -12.26 -13.33
N ARG A 400 3.20 -12.94 -13.41
CA ARG A 400 3.39 -14.36 -13.09
C ARG A 400 4.19 -14.57 -11.79
N THR A 401 4.56 -13.48 -11.13
CA THR A 401 5.23 -13.47 -9.83
C THR A 401 4.31 -12.81 -8.80
N ALA A 402 4.05 -13.50 -7.69
CA ALA A 402 3.38 -12.94 -6.53
C ALA A 402 4.37 -12.64 -5.41
N LEU A 403 4.16 -11.53 -4.71
CA LEU A 403 4.77 -11.24 -3.41
C LEU A 403 3.68 -11.25 -2.35
N LEU A 404 3.81 -12.08 -1.35
CA LEU A 404 2.86 -12.11 -0.23
C LEU A 404 3.14 -10.96 0.72
N PHE A 405 2.09 -10.21 1.04
CA PHE A 405 2.13 -9.14 2.04
C PHE A 405 1.09 -9.43 3.13
N ASP A 406 1.52 -9.51 4.40
CA ASP A 406 0.67 -9.92 5.51
C ASP A 406 0.83 -9.00 6.72
N TRP A 407 -0.22 -8.23 7.06
CA TRP A 407 -0.23 -7.34 8.22
C TRP A 407 -0.10 -8.09 9.54
N ASP A 408 -0.73 -9.25 9.67
CA ASP A 408 -0.63 -10.06 10.89
C ASP A 408 0.82 -10.51 11.14
N SER A 409 1.53 -11.00 10.11
CA SER A 409 2.95 -11.34 10.20
C SER A 409 3.81 -10.12 10.52
N TRP A 410 3.49 -8.95 9.93
CA TRP A 410 4.19 -7.70 10.22
C TRP A 410 4.02 -7.29 11.68
N TRP A 411 2.78 -7.29 12.19
CA TRP A 411 2.50 -6.96 13.59
C TRP A 411 3.17 -7.95 14.54
N ALA A 412 2.96 -9.26 14.35
CA ALA A 412 3.49 -10.30 15.21
C ALA A 412 5.03 -10.25 15.29
N LEU A 413 5.70 -10.08 14.15
CA LEU A 413 7.16 -9.98 14.10
C LEU A 413 7.71 -8.76 14.85
N GLU A 414 7.16 -7.57 14.60
CA GLU A 414 7.74 -6.32 15.10
C GLU A 414 7.34 -6.00 16.54
N MET A 415 6.24 -6.55 17.07
CA MET A 415 5.85 -6.36 18.45
C MET A 415 6.47 -7.37 19.42
N SER A 416 7.13 -8.41 18.94
CA SER A 416 7.79 -9.44 19.76
C SER A 416 9.21 -9.03 20.16
N ASP A 417 9.77 -9.71 21.18
CA ASP A 417 11.19 -9.60 21.50
C ASP A 417 12.08 -10.21 20.39
N GLY A 418 11.56 -11.18 19.65
CA GLY A 418 12.18 -11.87 18.52
C GLY A 418 13.64 -12.23 18.71
N PRO A 419 14.34 -12.76 17.72
CA PRO A 419 15.80 -12.84 17.80
C PRO A 419 16.46 -11.47 17.62
N SER A 420 15.86 -10.54 16.88
CA SER A 420 16.36 -9.18 16.72
C SER A 420 15.23 -8.19 16.49
N ARG A 421 15.17 -7.15 17.30
CA ARG A 421 14.25 -6.01 17.13
C ARG A 421 14.67 -5.06 16.02
N LEU A 422 15.79 -5.33 15.34
CA LEU A 422 16.29 -4.54 14.20
C LEU A 422 15.76 -5.06 12.86
N VAL A 423 15.14 -6.23 12.83
CA VAL A 423 14.46 -6.75 11.63
C VAL A 423 13.20 -5.91 11.40
N ARG A 424 13.09 -5.35 10.19
CA ARG A 424 11.93 -4.55 9.77
C ARG A 424 11.22 -5.24 8.63
N TYR A 425 9.96 -5.56 8.85
CA TYR A 425 9.14 -6.30 7.89
C TYR A 425 9.10 -5.61 6.50
N GLN A 426 8.77 -4.32 6.48
CA GLN A 426 8.70 -3.55 5.24
C GLN A 426 10.03 -3.53 4.46
N GLU A 427 11.16 -3.36 5.17
CA GLU A 427 12.48 -3.31 4.53
C GLU A 427 12.84 -4.63 3.86
N VAL A 428 12.55 -5.75 4.54
CA VAL A 428 12.83 -7.09 3.99
C VAL A 428 11.90 -7.41 2.84
N VAL A 429 10.60 -7.16 2.97
CA VAL A 429 9.63 -7.33 1.89
C VAL A 429 10.02 -6.49 0.67
N HIS A 430 10.41 -5.22 0.89
CA HIS A 430 10.88 -4.33 -0.16
C HIS A 430 12.16 -4.85 -0.83
N SER A 431 13.10 -5.47 -0.10
CA SER A 431 14.34 -5.96 -0.72
C SER A 431 14.07 -7.09 -1.72
N TYR A 432 13.13 -8.01 -1.42
CA TYR A 432 12.71 -9.07 -2.35
C TYR A 432 11.88 -8.52 -3.52
N TYR A 433 11.02 -7.56 -3.27
CA TYR A 433 10.29 -6.85 -4.33
C TYR A 433 11.26 -6.13 -5.28
N ARG A 434 12.17 -5.33 -4.73
CA ARG A 434 13.20 -4.61 -5.47
C ARG A 434 14.01 -5.58 -6.36
N ALA A 435 14.44 -6.70 -5.80
CA ALA A 435 15.20 -7.71 -6.54
C ALA A 435 14.41 -8.28 -7.72
N ALA A 436 13.11 -8.54 -7.56
CA ALA A 436 12.24 -9.00 -8.64
C ALA A 436 12.06 -7.91 -9.72
N ARG A 437 11.84 -6.65 -9.31
CA ARG A 437 11.71 -5.53 -10.25
C ARG A 437 13.01 -5.24 -11.00
N THR A 438 14.15 -5.30 -10.31
CA THR A 438 15.48 -5.16 -10.94
C THR A 438 15.74 -6.27 -11.97
N ALA A 439 15.22 -7.48 -11.73
CA ALA A 439 15.25 -8.55 -12.72
C ALA A 439 14.24 -8.36 -13.86
N GLY A 440 13.44 -7.29 -13.87
CA GLY A 440 12.47 -6.97 -14.90
C GLY A 440 11.16 -7.77 -14.82
N ALA A 441 10.89 -8.45 -13.70
CA ALA A 441 9.63 -9.17 -13.52
C ALA A 441 8.50 -8.24 -13.09
N ASP A 442 7.30 -8.40 -13.65
CA ASP A 442 6.09 -7.83 -13.12
C ASP A 442 5.64 -8.62 -11.88
N VAL A 443 5.23 -7.91 -10.82
CA VAL A 443 4.92 -8.48 -9.51
C VAL A 443 3.54 -8.04 -9.06
N ASP A 444 2.68 -8.99 -8.67
CA ASP A 444 1.48 -8.70 -7.90
C ASP A 444 1.78 -8.82 -6.40
N VAL A 445 1.43 -7.81 -5.63
CA VAL A 445 1.52 -7.84 -4.17
C VAL A 445 0.15 -8.22 -3.62
N VAL A 446 0.07 -9.41 -3.02
CA VAL A 446 -1.23 -10.03 -2.70
C VAL A 446 -1.32 -10.49 -1.25
N PRO A 447 -2.54 -10.59 -0.68
CA PRO A 447 -2.75 -11.16 0.65
C PRO A 447 -2.39 -12.65 0.69
N VAL A 448 -2.09 -13.15 1.89
CA VAL A 448 -1.89 -14.59 2.13
C VAL A 448 -3.14 -15.44 1.84
N THR A 449 -4.30 -14.82 1.65
CA THR A 449 -5.56 -15.47 1.28
C THR A 449 -5.82 -15.49 -0.23
N ALA A 450 -4.94 -14.90 -1.06
CA ALA A 450 -5.13 -14.82 -2.50
C ALA A 450 -5.13 -16.21 -3.17
N ASP A 451 -5.81 -16.32 -4.30
CA ASP A 451 -5.62 -17.45 -5.22
C ASP A 451 -4.24 -17.34 -5.88
N LEU A 452 -3.40 -18.36 -5.67
CA LEU A 452 -2.05 -18.41 -6.18
C LEU A 452 -1.91 -19.21 -7.49
N SER A 453 -3.01 -19.67 -8.06
CA SER A 453 -3.01 -20.58 -9.22
C SER A 453 -2.41 -20.00 -10.50
N ALA A 454 -2.42 -18.67 -10.64
CA ALA A 454 -1.90 -17.96 -11.81
C ALA A 454 -0.38 -17.66 -11.75
N TYR A 455 0.26 -17.87 -10.60
CA TYR A 455 1.66 -17.46 -10.40
C TYR A 455 2.61 -18.66 -10.49
N ASP A 456 3.72 -18.48 -11.21
CA ASP A 456 4.80 -19.47 -11.29
C ASP A 456 5.82 -19.29 -10.18
N VAL A 457 5.96 -18.07 -9.68
CA VAL A 457 6.85 -17.73 -8.56
C VAL A 457 6.05 -17.05 -7.47
N VAL A 458 6.19 -17.52 -6.23
CA VAL A 458 5.66 -16.87 -5.03
C VAL A 458 6.80 -16.52 -4.09
N LEU A 459 6.99 -15.23 -3.87
CA LEU A 459 7.92 -14.68 -2.88
C LEU A 459 7.15 -14.43 -1.58
N ALA A 460 7.57 -15.07 -0.50
CA ALA A 460 6.93 -15.00 0.81
C ALA A 460 7.95 -14.64 1.91
N PRO A 461 8.62 -13.46 1.82
CA PRO A 461 9.61 -13.04 2.80
C PRO A 461 8.95 -12.79 4.16
N LEU A 462 9.62 -13.22 5.24
CA LEU A 462 9.15 -13.08 6.63
C LEU A 462 7.68 -13.52 6.82
N LEU A 463 7.30 -14.65 6.21
CA LEU A 463 5.97 -15.25 6.42
C LEU A 463 5.90 -15.83 7.84
N HIS A 464 5.89 -14.94 8.83
CA HIS A 464 6.01 -15.26 10.25
C HIS A 464 4.88 -16.14 10.75
N LEU A 465 3.64 -15.77 10.39
CA LEU A 465 2.43 -16.54 10.71
C LEU A 465 1.98 -17.35 9.50
N VAL A 466 1.77 -18.64 9.70
CA VAL A 466 1.17 -19.51 8.69
C VAL A 466 -0.26 -19.84 9.11
N LYS A 467 -1.22 -19.28 8.38
CA LYS A 467 -2.64 -19.26 8.74
C LYS A 467 -3.46 -20.21 7.86
N GLY A 468 -4.41 -20.92 8.46
CA GLY A 468 -5.38 -21.74 7.74
C GLY A 468 -4.72 -22.73 6.78
N ASP A 469 -5.13 -22.71 5.51
CA ASP A 469 -4.66 -23.59 4.43
C ASP A 469 -3.47 -23.06 3.62
N LEU A 470 -2.83 -21.98 4.07
CA LEU A 470 -1.78 -21.28 3.32
C LEU A 470 -0.63 -22.22 2.92
N ALA A 471 -0.16 -23.09 3.85
CA ALA A 471 0.91 -24.04 3.54
C ALA A 471 0.52 -24.96 2.36
N ALA A 472 -0.67 -25.53 2.39
CA ALA A 472 -1.16 -26.40 1.31
C ALA A 472 -1.30 -25.63 -0.03
N ARG A 473 -1.70 -24.36 -0.02
CA ARG A 473 -1.76 -23.54 -1.24
C ARG A 473 -0.37 -23.22 -1.79
N LEU A 474 0.63 -23.02 -0.93
CA LEU A 474 2.03 -22.87 -1.35
C LEU A 474 2.59 -24.18 -1.90
N GLU A 475 2.31 -25.32 -1.28
CA GLU A 475 2.66 -26.63 -1.80
C GLU A 475 2.04 -26.87 -3.20
N ALA A 476 0.78 -26.48 -3.39
CA ALA A 476 0.11 -26.61 -4.69
C ALA A 476 0.78 -25.76 -5.79
N VAL A 477 1.42 -24.63 -5.45
CA VAL A 477 2.27 -23.89 -6.40
C VAL A 477 3.44 -24.74 -6.87
N ALA A 478 4.15 -25.37 -5.94
CA ALA A 478 5.30 -26.21 -6.28
C ALA A 478 4.86 -27.53 -6.97
N GLU A 479 3.74 -28.16 -6.55
CA GLU A 479 3.22 -29.38 -7.19
C GLU A 479 2.91 -29.20 -8.69
N ARG A 480 2.50 -28.00 -9.12
CA ARG A 480 2.28 -27.71 -10.53
C ARG A 480 3.55 -27.27 -11.29
N GLY A 481 4.71 -27.24 -10.62
CA GLY A 481 6.01 -26.91 -11.20
C GLY A 481 6.48 -25.50 -10.91
N GLY A 482 5.75 -24.71 -10.08
CA GLY A 482 6.15 -23.38 -9.67
C GLY A 482 7.22 -23.37 -8.58
N THR A 483 7.67 -22.19 -8.19
CA THR A 483 8.68 -21.99 -7.14
C THR A 483 8.14 -21.09 -6.03
N VAL A 484 8.33 -21.53 -4.78
CA VAL A 484 8.03 -20.75 -3.58
C VAL A 484 9.34 -20.40 -2.87
N LEU A 485 9.57 -19.13 -2.60
CA LEU A 485 10.69 -18.64 -1.82
C LEU A 485 10.20 -18.05 -0.52
N THR A 486 10.74 -18.52 0.62
CA THR A 486 10.52 -17.90 1.92
C THR A 486 11.85 -17.64 2.65
N THR A 487 11.79 -16.93 3.76
CA THR A 487 13.01 -16.49 4.44
C THR A 487 13.02 -16.90 5.92
N TYR A 488 14.14 -16.62 6.57
CA TYR A 488 14.28 -16.70 8.03
C TYR A 488 13.06 -16.09 8.74
N LEU A 489 12.79 -16.52 9.97
CA LEU A 489 11.65 -16.12 10.80
C LEU A 489 10.27 -16.43 10.18
N SER A 490 10.20 -17.24 9.13
CA SER A 490 8.94 -17.74 8.59
C SER A 490 8.47 -19.01 9.31
N GLY A 491 7.15 -19.23 9.36
CA GLY A 491 6.54 -20.42 9.96
C GLY A 491 6.75 -20.55 11.46
N ARG A 492 6.82 -19.41 12.16
CA ARG A 492 7.05 -19.38 13.62
C ARG A 492 5.78 -19.55 14.41
N GLY A 493 4.64 -19.04 13.92
CA GLY A 493 3.38 -19.07 14.64
C GLY A 493 2.18 -19.37 13.74
N ASP A 494 1.09 -19.80 14.40
CA ASP A 494 -0.24 -19.91 13.84
C ASP A 494 -0.94 -18.52 13.76
N GLU A 495 -2.24 -18.49 13.43
CA GLU A 495 -3.05 -17.27 13.35
C GLU A 495 -3.20 -16.49 14.67
N HIS A 496 -2.78 -17.08 15.79
CA HIS A 496 -2.77 -16.48 17.12
C HIS A 496 -1.37 -16.13 17.63
N ASP A 497 -0.36 -16.29 16.77
CA ASP A 497 1.07 -16.15 17.10
C ASP A 497 1.54 -17.17 18.17
N ARG A 498 0.93 -18.36 18.17
CA ARG A 498 1.42 -19.48 18.98
C ARG A 498 2.38 -20.33 18.16
N ALA A 499 3.47 -20.73 18.78
CA ALA A 499 4.43 -21.63 18.15
C ALA A 499 3.78 -22.97 17.77
N PHE A 500 4.11 -23.48 16.60
CA PHE A 500 3.75 -24.85 16.20
C PHE A 500 4.46 -25.86 17.09
N LEU A 501 3.83 -27.03 17.27
CA LEU A 501 4.42 -28.16 18.00
C LEU A 501 5.32 -29.04 17.09
N THR A 502 5.76 -28.49 15.99
CA THR A 502 6.67 -29.09 15.01
C THR A 502 7.93 -28.26 14.90
N ASP A 503 8.96 -28.82 14.25
CA ASP A 503 10.17 -28.05 13.94
C ASP A 503 9.85 -26.82 13.07
N VAL A 504 10.61 -25.76 13.21
CA VAL A 504 10.54 -24.58 12.34
C VAL A 504 11.14 -24.95 10.96
N PRO A 505 10.53 -24.51 9.87
CA PRO A 505 9.49 -23.49 9.71
C PRO A 505 8.03 -24.01 9.76
N GLY A 506 7.68 -24.80 10.75
CA GLY A 506 6.32 -25.26 10.97
C GLY A 506 5.70 -25.99 9.77
N PRO A 507 4.48 -25.64 9.35
CA PRO A 507 3.82 -26.27 8.20
C PRO A 507 4.55 -26.09 6.87
N LEU A 508 5.51 -25.16 6.77
CA LEU A 508 6.31 -24.96 5.56
C LEU A 508 7.48 -25.96 5.43
N GLY A 509 7.79 -26.70 6.51
CA GLY A 509 8.90 -27.64 6.56
C GLY A 509 8.95 -28.63 5.40
N PRO A 510 7.87 -29.33 5.04
CA PRO A 510 7.84 -30.26 3.91
C PRO A 510 8.21 -29.62 2.57
N LEU A 511 7.63 -28.44 2.27
CA LEU A 511 7.89 -27.69 1.04
C LEU A 511 9.33 -27.19 0.98
N MET A 512 9.84 -26.63 2.09
CA MET A 512 11.21 -26.07 2.14
C MET A 512 12.28 -27.16 2.28
N GLY A 513 11.93 -28.37 2.70
CA GLY A 513 12.86 -29.49 2.90
C GLY A 513 13.92 -29.22 3.95
N VAL A 514 13.58 -28.44 4.98
CA VAL A 514 14.51 -28.03 6.05
C VAL A 514 13.85 -28.06 7.42
N ARG A 515 14.66 -28.14 8.46
CA ARG A 515 14.30 -27.69 9.81
C ARG A 515 15.33 -26.69 10.32
N VAL A 516 14.92 -25.80 11.19
CA VAL A 516 15.77 -24.82 11.86
C VAL A 516 15.99 -25.27 13.30
N ASP A 517 17.23 -25.61 13.65
CA ASP A 517 17.56 -26.08 14.99
C ASP A 517 17.78 -24.91 15.95
N GLU A 518 18.50 -23.89 15.53
CA GLU A 518 18.86 -22.73 16.35
C GLU A 518 18.86 -21.45 15.49
N TRP A 519 18.92 -20.31 16.15
CA TRP A 519 19.15 -19.01 15.50
C TRP A 519 20.18 -18.20 16.31
N ASP A 520 21.06 -17.52 15.62
CA ASP A 520 21.95 -16.50 16.15
C ASP A 520 21.49 -15.11 15.75
N SER A 521 21.69 -14.12 16.60
CA SER A 521 21.39 -12.73 16.31
C SER A 521 22.57 -11.86 16.72
N ARG A 522 23.05 -11.03 15.80
CA ARG A 522 24.23 -10.22 15.97
C ARG A 522 23.91 -8.73 15.83
N ALA A 523 24.77 -7.88 16.38
CA ALA A 523 24.66 -6.43 16.19
C ALA A 523 24.70 -6.07 14.68
N ALA A 524 24.09 -4.97 14.31
CA ALA A 524 23.89 -4.58 12.91
C ALA A 524 25.20 -4.45 12.09
N GLU A 525 26.29 -4.13 12.79
CA GLU A 525 27.63 -3.95 12.19
C GLU A 525 28.34 -5.30 11.93
N VAL A 526 27.85 -6.39 12.54
CA VAL A 526 28.46 -7.71 12.41
C VAL A 526 27.84 -8.44 11.23
N THR A 527 28.69 -8.83 10.30
CA THR A 527 28.30 -9.62 9.14
C THR A 527 28.91 -11.01 9.17
N ASN A 528 28.19 -11.99 8.62
CA ASN A 528 28.72 -13.30 8.28
C ASN A 528 28.57 -13.48 6.77
N PRO A 529 29.67 -13.50 5.99
CA PRO A 529 29.53 -13.66 4.55
C PRO A 529 28.97 -15.03 4.19
N VAL A 530 28.05 -15.02 3.24
CA VAL A 530 27.46 -16.22 2.63
C VAL A 530 28.14 -16.49 1.29
N ASP A 531 28.66 -17.69 1.12
CA ASP A 531 29.43 -18.13 -0.04
C ASP A 531 28.52 -18.90 -1.03
N PHE A 532 28.35 -18.34 -2.21
CA PHE A 532 27.63 -18.96 -3.34
C PHE A 532 28.55 -19.73 -4.29
N GLY A 533 29.84 -19.84 -3.96
CA GLY A 533 30.87 -20.48 -4.77
C GLY A 533 31.63 -19.52 -5.67
N ASP A 534 30.97 -18.71 -6.43
CA ASP A 534 31.52 -17.68 -7.33
C ASP A 534 31.44 -16.26 -6.77
N GLN A 535 30.57 -16.05 -5.79
CA GLN A 535 30.34 -14.75 -5.14
C GLN A 535 30.14 -14.94 -3.65
N ARG A 536 30.56 -13.97 -2.86
CA ARG A 536 30.23 -13.83 -1.43
C ARG A 536 29.38 -12.61 -1.20
N SER A 537 28.32 -12.78 -0.41
CA SER A 537 27.40 -11.70 -0.03
C SER A 537 27.36 -11.58 1.49
N PRO A 538 27.49 -10.37 2.05
CA PRO A 538 27.31 -10.14 3.48
C PRO A 538 25.89 -10.51 3.92
N ALA A 539 25.78 -11.22 5.04
CA ALA A 539 24.52 -11.42 5.75
C ALA A 539 24.60 -10.78 7.14
N ARG A 540 23.46 -10.38 7.70
CA ARG A 540 23.41 -9.62 8.95
C ARG A 540 22.17 -9.94 9.79
N LEU A 541 22.17 -9.45 11.01
CA LEU A 541 21.09 -9.44 12.01
C LEU A 541 20.65 -10.81 12.51
N VAL A 542 20.18 -11.71 11.66
CA VAL A 542 19.66 -13.03 12.04
C VAL A 542 20.27 -14.10 11.15
N PHE A 543 20.73 -15.18 11.77
CA PHE A 543 21.35 -16.34 11.14
C PHE A 543 20.69 -17.59 11.68
N GLU A 544 19.90 -18.29 10.91
CA GLU A 544 19.29 -19.55 11.29
C GLU A 544 20.19 -20.72 10.93
N LEU A 545 20.33 -21.64 11.88
CA LEU A 545 21.11 -22.87 11.71
C LEU A 545 20.19 -23.93 11.14
N VAL A 546 20.27 -24.08 9.82
CA VAL A 546 19.37 -24.93 9.04
C VAL A 546 19.95 -26.33 8.87
N VAL A 547 19.15 -27.35 9.12
CA VAL A 547 19.45 -28.74 8.84
C VAL A 547 18.59 -29.21 7.66
N PRO A 548 19.20 -29.58 6.52
CA PRO A 548 18.45 -30.09 5.38
C PRO A 548 17.68 -31.38 5.71
N GLN A 549 16.42 -31.43 5.25
CA GLN A 549 15.52 -32.58 5.33
C GLN A 549 15.11 -33.01 3.89
N GLY A 550 16.08 -33.01 2.98
CA GLY A 550 15.89 -33.25 1.55
C GLY A 550 16.35 -32.08 0.69
N ALA A 551 16.40 -30.86 1.23
CA ALA A 551 16.90 -29.70 0.50
C ALA A 551 18.41 -29.77 0.23
N GLU A 552 18.84 -29.19 -0.88
CA GLU A 552 20.24 -29.02 -1.27
C GLU A 552 20.74 -27.63 -0.87
N PRO A 553 21.95 -27.50 -0.29
CA PRO A 553 22.56 -26.20 -0.06
C PRO A 553 22.85 -25.47 -1.39
N VAL A 554 22.44 -24.21 -1.47
CA VAL A 554 22.79 -23.28 -2.58
C VAL A 554 23.95 -22.39 -2.17
N ALA A 555 23.95 -21.96 -0.88
CA ALA A 555 25.02 -21.16 -0.31
C ALA A 555 25.21 -21.48 1.16
N THR A 556 26.40 -21.22 1.70
CA THR A 556 26.78 -21.54 3.08
C THR A 556 27.37 -20.36 3.81
N TYR A 557 27.22 -20.33 5.14
CA TYR A 557 27.94 -19.37 5.99
C TYR A 557 29.46 -19.62 5.96
N THR A 558 30.27 -18.57 6.08
CA THR A 558 31.73 -18.70 5.99
C THR A 558 32.45 -18.44 7.30
N SER A 559 31.78 -17.97 8.33
CA SER A 559 32.40 -17.65 9.62
C SER A 559 31.55 -18.10 10.79
N ASP A 560 32.08 -17.92 12.01
CA ASP A 560 31.53 -18.40 13.26
C ASP A 560 31.58 -19.93 13.39
N PHE A 561 31.04 -20.48 14.52
CA PHE A 561 31.03 -21.93 14.78
C PHE A 561 30.15 -22.70 13.80
N TYR A 562 29.23 -22.03 13.13
CA TYR A 562 28.35 -22.61 12.10
C TYR A 562 28.82 -22.39 10.66
N ALA A 563 30.12 -22.03 10.47
CA ALA A 563 30.72 -21.96 9.15
C ALA A 563 30.58 -23.28 8.40
N GLY A 564 30.16 -23.21 7.12
CA GLY A 564 29.89 -24.36 6.28
C GLY A 564 28.45 -24.89 6.37
N THR A 565 27.62 -24.41 7.32
CA THR A 565 26.20 -24.76 7.35
C THR A 565 25.41 -23.98 6.28
N PRO A 566 24.26 -24.49 5.81
CA PRO A 566 23.48 -23.84 4.76
C PRO A 566 22.92 -22.49 5.20
N ALA A 567 23.07 -21.48 4.37
CA ALA A 567 22.46 -20.15 4.49
C ALA A 567 21.33 -19.94 3.46
N VAL A 568 21.43 -20.63 2.31
CA VAL A 568 20.38 -20.68 1.30
C VAL A 568 20.23 -22.13 0.87
N THR A 569 18.99 -22.63 0.83
CA THR A 569 18.69 -24.00 0.37
C THR A 569 17.63 -24.01 -0.71
N ARG A 570 17.61 -25.10 -1.48
CA ARG A 570 16.62 -25.41 -2.50
C ARG A 570 16.12 -26.84 -2.31
N ASN A 571 14.83 -27.02 -2.25
CA ASN A 571 14.18 -28.33 -2.17
C ASN A 571 13.35 -28.58 -3.44
N ARG A 572 13.50 -29.74 -4.05
CA ARG A 572 12.62 -30.18 -5.14
C ARG A 572 11.34 -30.73 -4.55
N PHE A 573 10.20 -30.27 -5.07
CA PHE A 573 8.90 -30.64 -4.54
C PHE A 573 7.93 -31.05 -5.66
N GLY A 574 7.21 -32.13 -5.42
CA GLY A 574 6.25 -32.70 -6.41
C GLY A 574 6.91 -33.31 -7.63
N GLU A 575 6.08 -33.95 -8.47
CA GLU A 575 6.54 -34.70 -9.66
C GLU A 575 6.85 -33.79 -10.86
N ARG A 576 6.38 -32.53 -10.84
CA ARG A 576 6.53 -31.59 -11.96
C ARG A 576 7.75 -30.69 -11.85
N GLY A 577 8.65 -30.96 -10.91
CA GLY A 577 9.91 -30.24 -10.75
C GLY A 577 9.78 -28.85 -10.12
N GLY A 578 8.72 -28.61 -9.32
CA GLY A 578 8.61 -27.40 -8.53
C GLY A 578 9.64 -27.32 -7.41
N GLU A 579 9.82 -26.16 -6.84
CA GLU A 579 10.87 -25.91 -5.85
C GLU A 579 10.40 -25.07 -4.66
N GLY A 580 10.92 -25.42 -3.46
CA GLY A 580 10.89 -24.58 -2.26
C GLY A 580 12.28 -24.01 -1.98
N TRP A 581 12.39 -22.71 -1.85
CA TRP A 581 13.63 -22.02 -1.52
C TRP A 581 13.55 -21.40 -0.12
N TYR A 582 14.57 -21.63 0.69
CA TYR A 582 14.68 -21.07 2.03
C TYR A 582 15.94 -20.24 2.19
N VAL A 583 15.80 -18.96 2.56
CA VAL A 583 16.89 -18.02 2.82
C VAL A 583 17.01 -17.82 4.32
N ALA A 584 17.98 -18.44 4.96
CA ALA A 584 18.10 -18.56 6.41
C ALA A 584 18.68 -17.31 7.12
N THR A 585 18.87 -16.21 6.40
CA THR A 585 19.52 -14.98 6.93
C THR A 585 19.10 -13.76 6.13
N GLN A 586 19.37 -12.57 6.65
CA GLN A 586 19.19 -11.33 5.91
C GLN A 586 20.43 -11.05 5.04
N LEU A 587 20.33 -11.37 3.77
CA LEU A 587 21.35 -11.04 2.77
C LEU A 587 21.37 -9.53 2.47
N ASP A 588 22.49 -9.05 1.95
CA ASP A 588 22.57 -7.73 1.32
C ASP A 588 21.81 -7.71 -0.02
N ASP A 589 21.78 -6.53 -0.66
CA ASP A 589 21.06 -6.37 -1.93
C ASP A 589 21.60 -7.29 -3.03
N ALA A 590 22.92 -7.46 -3.13
CA ALA A 590 23.55 -8.30 -4.16
C ALA A 590 23.20 -9.79 -3.97
N GLY A 591 23.20 -10.26 -2.73
CA GLY A 591 22.79 -11.63 -2.41
C GLY A 591 21.31 -11.88 -2.66
N THR A 592 20.45 -10.92 -2.29
CA THR A 592 19.01 -10.98 -2.53
C THR A 592 18.71 -10.98 -4.03
N ASP A 593 19.35 -10.09 -4.81
CA ASP A 593 19.21 -10.02 -6.28
C ASP A 593 19.60 -11.34 -6.93
N ARG A 594 20.72 -11.93 -6.50
CA ARG A 594 21.19 -13.21 -7.00
C ARG A 594 20.15 -14.32 -6.80
N VAL A 595 19.64 -14.48 -5.57
CA VAL A 595 18.69 -15.55 -5.24
C VAL A 595 17.38 -15.36 -6.01
N VAL A 596 16.82 -14.14 -5.99
CA VAL A 596 15.55 -13.85 -6.67
C VAL A 596 15.69 -14.01 -8.19
N ARG A 597 16.77 -13.50 -8.79
CA ARG A 597 17.03 -13.66 -10.22
C ARG A 597 17.16 -15.16 -10.59
N GLN A 598 17.82 -15.96 -9.77
CA GLN A 598 17.94 -17.39 -10.02
C GLN A 598 16.56 -18.06 -10.03
N VAL A 599 15.71 -17.75 -9.04
CA VAL A 599 14.33 -18.24 -8.97
C VAL A 599 13.51 -17.83 -10.19
N LEU A 600 13.55 -16.55 -10.57
CA LEU A 600 12.84 -16.03 -11.74
C LEU A 600 13.31 -16.66 -13.06
N SER A 601 14.63 -16.92 -13.17
CA SER A 601 15.23 -17.52 -14.36
C SER A 601 14.71 -18.96 -14.64
N LEU A 602 14.35 -19.72 -13.59
CA LEU A 602 13.75 -21.05 -13.72
C LEU A 602 12.45 -21.05 -14.54
N HIS A 603 11.76 -19.91 -14.52
CA HIS A 603 10.45 -19.72 -15.17
C HIS A 603 10.49 -18.77 -16.38
N GLY A 604 11.68 -18.32 -16.81
CA GLY A 604 11.83 -17.38 -17.91
C GLY A 604 11.26 -15.99 -17.62
N LEU A 605 11.25 -15.56 -16.34
CA LEU A 605 10.66 -14.30 -15.88
C LEU A 605 11.68 -13.17 -15.71
N VAL A 606 12.90 -13.35 -16.15
CA VAL A 606 13.90 -12.27 -16.21
C VAL A 606 13.65 -11.43 -17.46
N GLY A 607 13.39 -10.16 -17.27
CA GLY A 607 13.05 -9.24 -18.36
C GLY A 607 14.27 -8.88 -19.23
N PRO A 608 14.04 -8.42 -20.47
CA PRO A 608 15.11 -8.14 -21.43
C PRO A 608 15.97 -6.92 -21.05
N TYR A 609 15.52 -6.07 -20.15
CA TYR A 609 16.24 -4.88 -19.69
C TYR A 609 16.82 -5.03 -18.27
N ALA A 610 16.81 -6.24 -17.72
CA ALA A 610 17.29 -6.52 -16.37
C ALA A 610 18.77 -6.15 -16.09
N GLU A 611 19.58 -6.00 -17.14
CA GLU A 611 20.98 -5.59 -17.03
C GLU A 611 21.17 -4.06 -17.09
N VAL A 612 20.09 -3.29 -17.31
CA VAL A 612 20.18 -1.84 -17.46
C VAL A 612 19.85 -1.17 -16.14
N ALA A 613 20.86 -0.90 -15.35
CA ALA A 613 20.70 -0.28 -14.04
C ALA A 613 20.01 1.08 -14.13
N GLY A 614 19.02 1.32 -13.26
CA GLY A 614 18.30 2.58 -13.18
C GLY A 614 17.15 2.74 -14.19
N VAL A 615 16.92 1.76 -15.07
CA VAL A 615 15.72 1.70 -15.91
C VAL A 615 14.73 0.72 -15.31
N GLU A 616 13.56 1.22 -14.98
CA GLU A 616 12.42 0.41 -14.55
C GLU A 616 11.56 0.04 -15.77
N THR A 617 11.09 -1.22 -15.80
CA THR A 617 10.14 -1.69 -16.81
C THR A 617 8.84 -2.11 -16.14
N ALA A 618 7.71 -1.83 -16.76
CA ALA A 618 6.41 -2.36 -16.33
C ALA A 618 5.55 -2.68 -17.55
N THR A 619 4.70 -3.70 -17.41
CA THR A 619 3.88 -4.16 -18.51
C THR A 619 2.40 -4.03 -18.17
N ARG A 620 1.60 -3.54 -19.11
CA ARG A 620 0.13 -3.55 -19.02
C ARG A 620 -0.48 -4.12 -20.27
N VAL A 621 -1.54 -4.91 -20.12
CA VAL A 621 -2.38 -5.43 -21.22
C VAL A 621 -3.69 -4.65 -21.22
N THR A 622 -3.99 -3.99 -22.30
CA THR A 622 -5.22 -3.20 -22.47
C THR A 622 -6.45 -4.10 -22.61
N LEU A 623 -7.64 -3.52 -22.56
CA LEU A 623 -8.90 -4.27 -22.67
C LEU A 623 -9.06 -4.98 -24.03
N ASP A 624 -8.41 -4.49 -25.09
CA ASP A 624 -8.40 -5.12 -26.43
C ASP A 624 -7.23 -6.10 -26.64
N GLY A 625 -6.44 -6.37 -25.57
CA GLY A 625 -5.33 -7.31 -25.61
C GLY A 625 -4.00 -6.71 -26.10
N THR A 626 -3.92 -5.39 -26.33
CA THR A 626 -2.68 -4.74 -26.72
C THR A 626 -1.70 -4.69 -25.55
N LEU A 627 -0.45 -5.06 -25.80
CA LEU A 627 0.62 -5.02 -24.81
C LEU A 627 1.31 -3.65 -24.81
N LEU A 628 1.37 -3.02 -23.64
CA LEU A 628 2.09 -1.78 -23.38
C LEU A 628 3.31 -2.08 -22.50
N LEU A 629 4.49 -1.65 -22.95
CA LEU A 629 5.72 -1.69 -22.17
C LEU A 629 6.13 -0.27 -21.79
N PHE A 630 6.19 -0.01 -20.49
CA PHE A 630 6.69 1.24 -19.94
C PHE A 630 8.17 1.12 -19.65
N LEU A 631 8.95 2.11 -20.08
CA LEU A 631 10.37 2.25 -19.79
C LEU A 631 10.58 3.57 -19.06
N LEU A 632 11.05 3.49 -17.80
CA LEU A 632 11.19 4.63 -16.90
C LEU A 632 12.65 4.77 -16.49
N ASN A 633 13.29 5.86 -16.88
CA ASN A 633 14.68 6.16 -16.51
C ASN A 633 14.71 6.95 -15.20
N HIS A 634 15.09 6.29 -14.10
CA HIS A 634 15.22 6.92 -12.77
C HIS A 634 16.57 7.59 -12.53
N THR A 635 17.41 7.70 -13.56
CA THR A 635 18.73 8.31 -13.45
C THR A 635 18.78 9.73 -14.02
N SER A 636 19.80 10.45 -13.66
CA SER A 636 20.14 11.76 -14.25
C SER A 636 20.97 11.66 -15.54
N LEU A 637 21.12 10.46 -16.10
CA LEU A 637 21.87 10.17 -17.30
C LEU A 637 20.93 9.79 -18.44
N GLU A 638 21.33 10.11 -19.66
CA GLU A 638 20.73 9.56 -20.87
C GLU A 638 21.04 8.06 -20.98
N MET A 639 20.05 7.25 -21.31
CA MET A 639 20.18 5.79 -21.40
C MET A 639 19.86 5.32 -22.83
N GLU A 640 20.76 4.53 -23.40
CA GLU A 640 20.49 3.84 -24.67
C GLU A 640 20.01 2.40 -24.42
N LEU A 641 18.87 2.06 -25.02
CA LEU A 641 18.25 0.75 -24.91
C LEU A 641 18.09 0.14 -26.30
N THR A 642 18.23 -1.17 -26.41
CA THR A 642 17.90 -1.90 -27.64
C THR A 642 16.43 -2.33 -27.59
N VAL A 643 15.65 -1.96 -28.58
CA VAL A 643 14.27 -2.41 -28.72
C VAL A 643 14.26 -3.87 -29.21
N HIS A 644 13.57 -4.74 -28.49
CA HIS A 644 13.57 -6.21 -28.78
C HIS A 644 12.45 -6.64 -29.73
N GLU A 645 11.36 -5.88 -29.78
CA GLU A 645 10.18 -6.16 -30.59
C GLU A 645 9.77 -4.92 -31.39
N SER A 646 9.01 -5.10 -32.50
CA SER A 646 8.41 -3.95 -33.19
C SER A 646 7.48 -3.19 -32.27
N ALA A 647 7.66 -1.88 -32.15
CA ALA A 647 6.90 -1.06 -31.21
C ALA A 647 6.72 0.37 -31.72
N THR A 648 5.67 1.02 -31.23
CA THR A 648 5.44 2.46 -31.42
C THR A 648 5.40 3.14 -30.04
N ASP A 649 6.25 4.13 -29.83
CA ASP A 649 6.18 4.98 -28.63
C ASP A 649 4.95 5.90 -28.73
N LEU A 650 4.04 5.75 -27.78
CA LEU A 650 2.78 6.49 -27.74
C LEU A 650 2.95 7.98 -27.43
N LEU A 651 4.04 8.35 -26.73
CA LEU A 651 4.31 9.75 -26.35
C LEU A 651 4.87 10.57 -27.51
N THR A 652 5.64 9.94 -28.39
CA THR A 652 6.32 10.64 -29.52
C THR A 652 5.78 10.26 -30.90
N GLY A 653 5.03 9.16 -30.99
CA GLY A 653 4.59 8.57 -32.27
C GLY A 653 5.69 7.86 -33.05
N LYS A 654 6.91 7.73 -32.48
CA LYS A 654 8.05 7.13 -33.17
C LYS A 654 7.95 5.61 -33.20
N ALA A 655 8.10 5.04 -34.40
CA ALA A 655 8.15 3.57 -34.55
C ALA A 655 9.57 3.03 -34.44
N TYR A 656 9.71 1.86 -33.87
CA TYR A 656 10.97 1.14 -33.68
C TYR A 656 10.86 -0.27 -34.24
N ALA A 657 11.87 -0.70 -34.99
CA ALA A 657 12.03 -2.11 -35.37
C ALA A 657 12.95 -2.84 -34.35
N PRO A 658 12.86 -4.18 -34.24
CA PRO A 658 13.75 -4.96 -33.39
C PRO A 658 15.23 -4.68 -33.71
N GLY A 659 16.06 -4.60 -32.67
CA GLY A 659 17.50 -4.30 -32.75
C GLY A 659 17.84 -2.82 -32.95
N LYS A 660 16.84 -1.91 -32.99
CA LYS A 660 17.11 -0.47 -33.05
C LYS A 660 17.33 0.12 -31.67
N SER A 661 18.17 1.17 -31.62
CA SER A 661 18.41 1.94 -30.40
C SER A 661 17.21 2.86 -30.10
N LEU A 662 16.85 2.89 -28.82
CA LEU A 662 15.91 3.84 -28.22
C LEU A 662 16.68 4.61 -27.13
N THR A 663 16.61 5.92 -27.19
CA THR A 663 17.22 6.80 -26.20
C THR A 663 16.17 7.26 -25.20
N LEU A 664 16.44 7.08 -23.90
CA LEU A 664 15.67 7.67 -22.81
C LEU A 664 16.45 8.84 -22.23
N ASP A 665 15.88 10.02 -22.27
CA ASP A 665 16.42 11.21 -21.61
C ASP A 665 16.61 10.98 -20.09
N PRO A 666 17.39 11.79 -19.37
CA PRO A 666 17.37 11.83 -17.91
C PRO A 666 15.96 12.01 -17.36
N LEU A 667 15.55 11.17 -16.39
CA LEU A 667 14.17 11.11 -15.88
C LEU A 667 13.12 10.88 -16.98
N GLY A 668 13.53 10.27 -18.10
CA GLY A 668 12.70 10.05 -19.29
C GLY A 668 11.69 8.92 -19.10
N VAL A 669 10.59 9.04 -19.84
CA VAL A 669 9.51 8.05 -19.92
C VAL A 669 9.26 7.72 -21.37
N CYS A 670 9.10 6.42 -21.67
CA CYS A 670 8.65 5.93 -22.96
C CYS A 670 7.54 4.89 -22.76
N VAL A 671 6.48 4.96 -23.55
CA VAL A 671 5.34 4.03 -23.49
C VAL A 671 5.24 3.33 -24.84
N LEU A 672 5.78 2.14 -24.92
CA LEU A 672 5.80 1.34 -26.14
C LEU A 672 4.54 0.51 -26.27
N ARG A 673 3.79 0.73 -27.34
CA ARG A 673 2.76 -0.19 -27.81
C ARG A 673 3.46 -1.25 -28.67
N LEU A 674 3.49 -2.50 -28.19
CA LEU A 674 4.11 -3.61 -28.91
C LEU A 674 3.19 -4.09 -30.03
N GLU A 675 3.76 -4.32 -31.21
CA GLU A 675 3.04 -4.89 -32.35
C GLU A 675 3.01 -6.43 -32.16
N GLN A 676 1.81 -7.01 -32.09
CA GLN A 676 1.66 -8.45 -31.99
C GLN A 676 2.28 -9.10 -33.25
N THR A 677 3.39 -9.81 -33.10
CA THR A 677 3.80 -10.77 -34.10
C THR A 677 2.79 -11.93 -34.05
N ALA A 678 2.33 -12.40 -35.22
CA ALA A 678 1.31 -13.45 -35.39
C ALA A 678 1.77 -14.85 -34.91
N ALA A 679 2.43 -14.94 -33.76
CA ALA A 679 2.93 -16.16 -33.15
C ALA A 679 2.59 -16.17 -31.67
N GLY A 680 1.50 -16.87 -31.31
CA GLY A 680 1.16 -17.43 -30.02
C GLY A 680 1.06 -16.51 -28.80
N PRO A 681 0.19 -16.81 -27.85
CA PRO A 681 0.21 -16.10 -26.57
C PRO A 681 1.52 -16.41 -25.83
N LEU A 682 2.14 -15.37 -25.26
CA LEU A 682 3.28 -15.45 -24.33
C LEU A 682 2.95 -16.26 -23.08
#